data_cce1e0e9f7d95979e40f101d012d31d1
#
_entry.id   cce1e0e9f7d95979e40f101d012d31d1
#
_cell.length_a   1.000
_cell.length_b   1.000
_cell.length_c   1.000
_cell.angle_alpha   90.00
_cell.angle_beta   90.00
_cell.angle_gamma   90.00
#
_symmetry.space_group_name_H-M   'P 1'
#
loop_
_entity.id
_entity.type
_entity.pdbx_description
1 polymer ?
#
loop_
_entity_poly.entity_id
_entity_poly.type
_entity_poly.pdbx_seq_one_letter_code
_entity_poly.pdbx_strand_id
1 'polypeptide(L)'
;ILNGERLKINGVCMHHDQGALGAKANARAIARQIEILKQMGCNAIRVTHNPAADELIQTCNEQGMLVIDEAFDTWLYAKNGNSNDYAKWFNQTIDGDNQILGAGDGMTWAQFDLTTMVKRGYNAPSIIMWSLGNEVMEGISGGVSNYPATAQKLVNWVKELDTTRPMTTGDNKLKDNKSEAESIGNTLNAAGGTVGFNYCAGWQYDNWHKSHPEWLMYGSETASAINSRGIYNRINGGSQTSDKQLTSYDNSAVGWGSVASDAWYTTITRDYLAGEYVWTGFDYIGEPTPWNGIGAGSVGSWPAPKSSYFGIVDTAGFAKDSYYFYQSQWNDQVHTLHVLPAWNENVVYKDNSGKVPVVVYSDAASVELFFTPAGGERQSLGKKAFTQKITAAGYTYQIYEGEDKNGTEHKNLYLTWKVPYADGTLEAVAYDADGNIIENTDGRSSVTTTGEAAKLQMSADRTEIAADGKDLSYVTVDVTDQNGNIVPDAENRVTFNVEGDGVLVGVDNGSSPDHDSYLADNRKAFSGKVLAIVQSTKTGGSFTVTATADGLESAAATVTTYSVSDGTPEEKEIDSFWMSKTYYVKTGNIPVFPTTIETRYTDGSKESKAVTWDAIGEEMVQQSGNFNVQGQIEGHQVTVNVNVIDEVGGLLNYSTSTPVGTVPILPESRPAVLTDGTIFCPASF
;
A
#
# COMPACT_ATOMS: atom_id res chain seq x y z
N ILE A 1 -12.30 -17.90 17.93
CA ILE A 1 -12.09 -17.68 19.36
C ILE A 1 -10.59 -17.56 19.56
N LEU A 2 -10.13 -16.46 20.13
CA LEU A 2 -8.75 -16.22 20.50
C LEU A 2 -8.69 -16.09 22.03
N ASN A 3 -7.85 -16.89 22.69
CA ASN A 3 -7.70 -16.88 24.15
C ASN A 3 -9.02 -16.99 24.93
N GLY A 4 -9.98 -17.73 24.38
CA GLY A 4 -11.29 -17.95 24.98
C GLY A 4 -12.34 -16.90 24.62
N GLU A 5 -11.97 -15.80 23.99
CA GLU A 5 -12.87 -14.74 23.57
C GLU A 5 -13.18 -14.84 22.07
N ARG A 6 -14.39 -14.41 21.71
CA ARG A 6 -14.81 -14.35 20.31
C ARG A 6 -14.19 -13.13 19.63
N LEU A 7 -13.54 -13.35 18.51
CA LEU A 7 -12.90 -12.30 17.72
C LEU A 7 -13.39 -12.38 16.26
N LYS A 8 -13.80 -11.25 15.70
CA LYS A 8 -13.91 -11.04 14.25
C LYS A 8 -12.58 -10.49 13.74
N ILE A 9 -12.05 -11.06 12.68
CA ILE A 9 -10.81 -10.57 12.07
C ILE A 9 -11.15 -9.36 11.20
N ASN A 10 -10.58 -8.22 11.56
CA ASN A 10 -10.58 -6.96 10.83
C ASN A 10 -9.19 -6.80 10.23
N GLY A 11 -8.92 -7.52 9.17
CA GLY A 11 -7.57 -7.68 8.63
C GLY A 11 -7.32 -6.94 7.32
N VAL A 12 -6.05 -6.75 6.99
CA VAL A 12 -5.60 -6.25 5.70
C VAL A 12 -4.46 -7.10 5.16
N CYS A 13 -4.34 -7.16 3.83
CA CYS A 13 -3.17 -7.68 3.14
C CYS A 13 -2.08 -6.61 3.08
N MET A 14 -0.81 -7.02 3.24
CA MET A 14 0.35 -6.13 3.22
C MET A 14 1.46 -6.72 2.37
N HIS A 15 1.95 -5.94 1.40
CA HIS A 15 3.21 -6.23 0.70
C HIS A 15 4.42 -5.73 1.51
N HIS A 16 5.62 -6.20 1.15
CA HIS A 16 6.90 -5.73 1.70
C HIS A 16 7.29 -4.39 1.05
N ASP A 17 6.56 -3.32 1.38
CA ASP A 17 6.70 -2.02 0.78
C ASP A 17 6.59 -0.92 1.84
N GLN A 18 7.55 0.01 1.83
CA GLN A 18 7.64 1.15 2.74
C GLN A 18 7.50 2.48 1.98
N GLY A 19 6.82 2.48 0.82
CA GLY A 19 6.69 3.67 -0.03
C GLY A 19 8.05 4.20 -0.49
N ALA A 20 8.38 5.43 -0.14
CA ALA A 20 9.63 6.07 -0.53
C ALA A 20 10.91 5.34 -0.06
N LEU A 21 10.82 4.46 0.93
CA LEU A 21 11.95 3.66 1.41
C LEU A 21 12.08 2.31 0.69
N GLY A 22 11.17 1.99 -0.22
CA GLY A 22 11.15 0.72 -0.95
C GLY A 22 10.86 -0.47 -0.04
N ALA A 23 11.45 -1.62 -0.34
CA ALA A 23 11.24 -2.88 0.40
C ALA A 23 12.25 -3.08 1.55
N LYS A 24 12.89 -2.02 2.05
CA LYS A 24 13.82 -2.11 3.18
C LYS A 24 13.08 -2.44 4.46
N ALA A 25 13.52 -3.48 5.17
CA ALA A 25 12.98 -3.86 6.47
C ALA A 25 13.48 -2.90 7.57
N ASN A 26 12.97 -1.66 7.56
CA ASN A 26 13.25 -0.68 8.61
C ASN A 26 12.20 -0.82 9.73
N ALA A 27 12.64 -1.14 10.95
CA ALA A 27 11.76 -1.40 12.08
C ALA A 27 10.81 -0.22 12.38
N ARG A 28 11.30 1.04 12.31
CA ARG A 28 10.43 2.21 12.56
C ARG A 28 9.40 2.41 11.45
N ALA A 29 9.78 2.21 10.18
CA ALA A 29 8.84 2.32 9.07
C ALA A 29 7.73 1.29 9.18
N ILE A 30 8.08 0.05 9.49
CA ILE A 30 7.14 -1.04 9.74
C ILE A 30 6.25 -0.72 10.95
N ALA A 31 6.84 -0.28 12.06
CA ALA A 31 6.07 0.10 13.25
C ALA A 31 5.04 1.19 12.95
N ARG A 32 5.40 2.22 12.16
CA ARG A 32 4.46 3.26 11.73
C ARG A 32 3.28 2.70 10.93
N GLN A 33 3.53 1.76 10.03
CA GLN A 33 2.45 1.13 9.26
C GLN A 33 1.49 0.37 10.20
N ILE A 34 2.02 -0.40 11.15
CA ILE A 34 1.21 -1.14 12.13
C ILE A 34 0.43 -0.18 13.04
N GLU A 35 1.05 0.92 13.50
CA GLU A 35 0.41 1.97 14.29
C GLU A 35 -0.80 2.58 13.55
N ILE A 36 -0.62 2.95 12.28
CA ILE A 36 -1.70 3.51 11.43
C ILE A 36 -2.85 2.50 11.27
N LEU A 37 -2.54 1.24 11.02
CA LEU A 37 -3.55 0.19 10.88
C LEU A 37 -4.30 -0.05 12.20
N LYS A 38 -3.60 -0.07 13.32
CA LYS A 38 -4.24 -0.22 14.64
C LYS A 38 -5.17 0.95 14.98
N GLN A 39 -4.76 2.19 14.66
CA GLN A 39 -5.62 3.36 14.83
C GLN A 39 -6.90 3.26 14.00
N MET A 40 -6.87 2.58 12.86
CA MET A 40 -8.06 2.28 12.07
C MET A 40 -8.96 1.20 12.71
N GLY A 41 -8.46 0.42 13.66
CA GLY A 41 -9.16 -0.73 14.24
C GLY A 41 -8.80 -2.08 13.58
N CYS A 42 -7.77 -2.09 12.74
CA CYS A 42 -7.22 -3.32 12.19
C CYS A 42 -6.57 -4.17 13.30
N ASN A 43 -6.88 -5.46 13.35
CA ASN A 43 -6.36 -6.39 14.35
C ASN A 43 -5.52 -7.53 13.77
N ALA A 44 -5.45 -7.63 12.43
CA ALA A 44 -4.71 -8.68 11.76
C ALA A 44 -4.11 -8.23 10.42
N ILE A 45 -2.98 -8.81 10.06
CA ILE A 45 -2.39 -8.66 8.73
C ILE A 45 -2.15 -10.03 8.09
N ARG A 46 -2.32 -10.11 6.78
CA ARG A 46 -1.83 -11.20 5.96
C ARG A 46 -0.64 -10.69 5.17
N VAL A 47 0.51 -11.31 5.37
CA VAL A 47 1.75 -10.93 4.68
C VAL A 47 1.74 -11.55 3.29
N THR A 48 1.68 -10.74 2.26
CA THR A 48 1.47 -11.17 0.88
C THR A 48 2.71 -10.95 0.03
N HIS A 49 3.15 -11.89 -0.79
CA HIS A 49 2.82 -13.33 -0.88
C HIS A 49 4.11 -14.12 -0.71
N ASN A 50 4.85 -13.83 0.33
CA ASN A 50 6.14 -14.42 0.69
C ASN A 50 6.44 -14.14 2.17
N PRO A 51 7.38 -14.86 2.81
CA PRO A 51 7.61 -14.77 4.24
C PRO A 51 7.94 -13.36 4.74
N ALA A 52 7.40 -13.02 5.90
CA ALA A 52 7.57 -11.72 6.55
C ALA A 52 9.04 -11.40 6.90
N ALA A 53 9.37 -10.11 7.01
CA ALA A 53 10.60 -9.67 7.66
C ALA A 53 10.53 -9.93 9.18
N ASP A 54 11.67 -10.18 9.83
CA ASP A 54 11.73 -10.41 11.28
C ASP A 54 11.26 -9.18 12.06
N GLU A 55 11.59 -7.98 11.58
CA GLU A 55 11.16 -6.70 12.15
C GLU A 55 9.62 -6.57 12.15
N LEU A 56 8.95 -7.08 11.12
CA LEU A 56 7.49 -7.07 11.06
C LEU A 56 6.90 -8.02 12.12
N ILE A 57 7.41 -9.24 12.21
CA ILE A 57 6.95 -10.22 13.23
C ILE A 57 7.20 -9.68 14.63
N GLN A 58 8.38 -9.12 14.90
CA GLN A 58 8.70 -8.54 16.20
C GLN A 58 7.75 -7.38 16.52
N THR A 59 7.54 -6.44 15.60
CA THR A 59 6.60 -5.33 15.79
C THR A 59 5.18 -5.83 16.07
N CYS A 60 4.72 -6.84 15.35
CA CYS A 60 3.41 -7.44 15.56
C CYS A 60 3.29 -8.14 16.91
N ASN A 61 4.36 -8.83 17.37
CA ASN A 61 4.42 -9.42 18.71
C ASN A 61 4.29 -8.36 19.81
N GLU A 62 5.01 -7.24 19.67
CA GLU A 62 5.06 -6.15 20.65
C GLU A 62 3.76 -5.34 20.68
N GLN A 63 3.18 -5.10 19.50
CA GLN A 63 1.99 -4.26 19.38
C GLN A 63 0.67 -5.04 19.42
N GLY A 64 0.71 -6.37 19.43
CA GLY A 64 -0.49 -7.20 19.49
C GLY A 64 -1.27 -7.26 18.17
N MET A 65 -0.59 -7.20 17.01
CA MET A 65 -1.19 -7.40 15.69
C MET A 65 -1.11 -8.88 15.31
N LEU A 66 -2.25 -9.49 14.93
CA LEU A 66 -2.28 -10.89 14.49
C LEU A 66 -1.72 -11.02 13.06
N VAL A 67 -1.05 -12.14 12.78
CA VAL A 67 -0.36 -12.35 11.49
C VAL A 67 -0.75 -13.68 10.87
N ILE A 68 -1.04 -13.66 9.56
CA ILE A 68 -0.90 -14.82 8.68
C ILE A 68 0.43 -14.66 7.95
N ASP A 69 1.40 -15.52 8.23
CA ASP A 69 2.67 -15.55 7.50
C ASP A 69 2.53 -16.49 6.31
N GLU A 70 2.83 -16.00 5.09
CA GLU A 70 2.55 -16.68 3.84
C GLU A 70 3.84 -17.08 3.13
N ALA A 71 3.93 -18.35 2.71
CA ALA A 71 5.16 -18.89 2.15
C ALA A 71 5.34 -18.57 0.66
N PHE A 72 4.26 -18.68 -0.14
CA PHE A 72 4.36 -18.68 -1.61
C PHE A 72 3.21 -17.94 -2.26
N ASP A 73 3.51 -17.24 -3.38
CA ASP A 73 2.49 -16.72 -4.29
C ASP A 73 1.98 -17.80 -5.26
N THR A 74 2.79 -18.81 -5.54
CA THR A 74 2.49 -19.88 -6.50
C THR A 74 3.13 -21.19 -6.09
N TRP A 75 2.73 -22.31 -6.73
CA TRP A 75 3.37 -23.61 -6.50
C TRP A 75 4.05 -24.15 -7.77
N LEU A 76 3.26 -24.74 -8.66
CA LEU A 76 3.78 -25.60 -9.73
C LEU A 76 3.90 -24.90 -11.09
N TYR A 77 3.16 -23.83 -11.29
CA TYR A 77 3.08 -23.11 -12.55
C TYR A 77 3.16 -21.60 -12.33
N ALA A 78 3.90 -20.97 -13.22
CA ALA A 78 4.08 -19.53 -13.22
C ALA A 78 2.77 -18.79 -13.49
N LYS A 79 2.46 -17.76 -12.70
CA LYS A 79 1.34 -16.88 -12.94
C LYS A 79 1.58 -16.02 -14.19
N ASN A 80 0.53 -15.88 -15.01
CA ASN A 80 0.52 -14.98 -16.17
C ASN A 80 1.73 -15.13 -17.12
N GLY A 81 2.33 -16.33 -17.19
CA GLY A 81 3.47 -16.59 -18.07
C GLY A 81 4.80 -15.98 -17.61
N ASN A 82 4.91 -15.55 -16.35
CA ASN A 82 6.17 -15.01 -15.79
C ASN A 82 7.23 -16.11 -15.68
N SER A 83 8.22 -16.10 -16.57
CA SER A 83 9.30 -17.08 -16.59
C SER A 83 10.22 -17.04 -15.37
N ASN A 84 10.17 -15.97 -14.56
CA ASN A 84 10.94 -15.79 -13.33
C ASN A 84 10.11 -16.04 -12.05
N ASP A 85 8.91 -16.59 -12.21
CA ASP A 85 8.07 -16.98 -11.10
C ASP A 85 8.72 -18.09 -10.25
N TYR A 86 8.44 -18.11 -8.95
CA TYR A 86 9.00 -19.09 -8.01
C TYR A 86 8.68 -20.55 -8.39
N ALA A 87 7.63 -20.79 -9.14
CA ALA A 87 7.29 -22.10 -9.72
C ALA A 87 8.48 -22.77 -10.42
N LYS A 88 9.41 -21.99 -10.97
CA LYS A 88 10.64 -22.47 -11.60
C LYS A 88 11.52 -23.28 -10.63
N TRP A 89 11.56 -22.88 -9.35
CA TRP A 89 12.40 -23.51 -8.33
C TRP A 89 11.64 -24.43 -7.38
N PHE A 90 10.33 -24.33 -7.32
CA PHE A 90 9.50 -24.97 -6.30
C PHE A 90 9.83 -26.44 -6.06
N ASN A 91 9.99 -27.25 -7.12
CA ASN A 91 10.33 -28.66 -7.03
C ASN A 91 11.82 -28.96 -7.32
N GLN A 92 12.66 -27.94 -7.54
CA GLN A 92 14.08 -28.19 -7.73
C GLN A 92 14.73 -28.60 -6.42
N THR A 93 15.56 -29.64 -6.47
CA THR A 93 16.39 -30.08 -5.36
C THR A 93 17.53 -29.10 -5.17
N ILE A 94 17.79 -28.74 -3.93
CA ILE A 94 18.97 -27.98 -3.54
C ILE A 94 20.19 -28.88 -3.74
N ASP A 95 21.14 -28.45 -4.56
CA ASP A 95 22.36 -29.22 -4.78
C ASP A 95 23.37 -29.07 -3.60
N GLY A 96 24.36 -29.99 -3.53
CA GLY A 96 25.27 -30.06 -2.40
C GLY A 96 26.11 -28.79 -2.16
N ASP A 97 26.34 -27.99 -3.21
CA ASP A 97 27.13 -26.77 -3.10
C ASP A 97 26.34 -25.60 -2.49
N ASN A 98 25.00 -25.72 -2.45
CA ASN A 98 24.07 -24.72 -1.87
C ASN A 98 23.55 -25.09 -0.49
N GLN A 99 24.10 -26.07 0.20
CA GLN A 99 23.68 -26.46 1.57
C GLN A 99 24.19 -25.48 2.64
N ILE A 100 24.18 -24.21 2.37
CA ILE A 100 24.77 -23.15 3.21
C ILE A 100 24.05 -23.01 4.55
N LEU A 101 22.75 -23.27 4.61
CA LEU A 101 21.93 -22.98 5.78
C LEU A 101 21.32 -24.25 6.42
N GLY A 102 21.93 -25.42 6.21
CA GLY A 102 21.48 -26.67 6.81
C GLY A 102 20.33 -27.34 6.04
N ALA A 103 20.24 -27.12 4.73
CA ALA A 103 19.35 -27.89 3.89
C ALA A 103 19.77 -29.37 3.92
N GLY A 104 18.80 -30.28 4.12
CA GLY A 104 19.04 -31.71 4.08
C GLY A 104 19.24 -32.24 2.65
N ASP A 105 19.90 -33.38 2.50
CA ASP A 105 20.07 -34.06 1.22
C ASP A 105 18.71 -34.34 0.57
N GLY A 106 18.56 -33.96 -0.70
CA GLY A 106 17.33 -34.16 -1.48
C GLY A 106 16.18 -33.20 -1.15
N MET A 107 16.40 -32.22 -0.29
CA MET A 107 15.42 -31.19 0.02
C MET A 107 15.18 -30.29 -1.19
N THR A 108 13.91 -29.97 -1.46
CA THR A 108 13.55 -29.01 -2.51
C THR A 108 13.55 -27.58 -1.95
N TRP A 109 13.67 -26.57 -2.82
CA TRP A 109 13.58 -25.17 -2.42
C TRP A 109 12.26 -24.88 -1.69
N ALA A 110 11.12 -25.39 -2.19
CA ALA A 110 9.83 -25.20 -1.51
C ALA A 110 9.82 -25.79 -0.09
N GLN A 111 10.43 -26.96 0.13
CA GLN A 111 10.54 -27.54 1.46
C GLN A 111 11.43 -26.70 2.37
N PHE A 112 12.57 -26.27 1.86
CA PHE A 112 13.51 -25.44 2.61
C PHE A 112 12.89 -24.12 3.04
N ASP A 113 12.29 -23.37 2.10
CA ASP A 113 11.71 -22.06 2.37
C ASP A 113 10.51 -22.15 3.34
N LEU A 114 9.59 -23.09 3.10
CA LEU A 114 8.44 -23.29 3.99
C LEU A 114 8.87 -23.70 5.42
N THR A 115 9.80 -24.65 5.53
CA THR A 115 10.25 -25.11 6.84
C THR A 115 11.07 -24.06 7.57
N THR A 116 11.82 -23.23 6.84
CA THR A 116 12.57 -22.10 7.40
C THR A 116 11.62 -21.03 7.93
N MET A 117 10.57 -20.66 7.17
CA MET A 117 9.54 -19.73 7.61
C MET A 117 8.89 -20.22 8.93
N VAL A 118 8.46 -21.48 8.98
CA VAL A 118 7.82 -22.04 10.18
C VAL A 118 8.77 -22.06 11.36
N LYS A 119 10.03 -22.50 11.19
CA LYS A 119 11.04 -22.53 12.26
C LYS A 119 11.33 -21.14 12.82
N ARG A 120 11.48 -20.14 11.93
CA ARG A 120 11.72 -18.76 12.32
C ARG A 120 10.57 -18.20 13.13
N GLY A 121 9.33 -18.41 12.68
CA GLY A 121 8.12 -17.88 13.30
C GLY A 121 7.55 -18.73 14.43
N TYR A 122 8.14 -19.88 14.75
CA TYR A 122 7.55 -20.84 15.70
C TYR A 122 7.22 -20.24 17.07
N ASN A 123 8.09 -19.39 17.60
CA ASN A 123 7.92 -18.73 18.90
C ASN A 123 7.22 -17.36 18.83
N ALA A 124 6.73 -16.95 17.65
CA ALA A 124 6.06 -15.67 17.49
C ALA A 124 4.58 -15.76 17.91
N PRO A 125 4.15 -15.10 19.00
CA PRO A 125 2.76 -15.14 19.45
C PRO A 125 1.79 -14.42 18.51
N SER A 126 2.26 -13.50 17.68
CA SER A 126 1.45 -12.81 16.68
C SER A 126 0.99 -13.72 15.54
N ILE A 127 1.79 -14.72 15.16
CA ILE A 127 1.45 -15.63 14.06
C ILE A 127 0.34 -16.57 14.48
N ILE A 128 -0.82 -16.47 13.85
CA ILE A 128 -2.01 -17.28 14.14
C ILE A 128 -2.26 -18.38 13.11
N MET A 129 -1.75 -18.23 11.90
CA MET A 129 -1.90 -19.20 10.79
C MET A 129 -0.66 -19.19 9.90
N TRP A 130 -0.39 -20.36 9.28
CA TRP A 130 0.59 -20.52 8.22
C TRP A 130 -0.13 -20.60 6.87
N SER A 131 0.12 -19.66 5.97
CA SER A 131 -0.42 -19.72 4.61
C SER A 131 0.55 -20.43 3.68
N LEU A 132 0.05 -21.48 3.02
CA LEU A 132 0.85 -22.34 2.15
C LEU A 132 0.93 -21.81 0.71
N GLY A 133 0.13 -20.80 0.35
CA GLY A 133 0.14 -20.23 -0.99
C GLY A 133 -1.04 -19.33 -1.28
N ASN A 134 -0.90 -18.57 -2.38
CA ASN A 134 -1.90 -17.64 -2.87
C ASN A 134 -2.25 -17.94 -4.32
N GLU A 135 -3.56 -18.03 -4.63
CA GLU A 135 -4.07 -18.15 -5.99
C GLU A 135 -3.28 -19.13 -6.88
N VAL A 136 -2.89 -20.24 -6.26
CA VAL A 136 -1.91 -21.19 -6.81
C VAL A 136 -2.30 -21.81 -8.16
N MET A 137 -3.58 -21.68 -8.56
CA MET A 137 -4.10 -22.14 -9.85
C MET A 137 -4.36 -20.99 -10.82
N GLU A 138 -3.87 -19.78 -10.55
CA GLU A 138 -4.04 -18.65 -11.46
C GLU A 138 -3.27 -18.86 -12.77
N GLY A 139 -3.88 -18.48 -13.89
CA GLY A 139 -3.28 -18.60 -15.22
C GLY A 139 -3.23 -20.02 -15.79
N ILE A 140 -3.82 -21.02 -15.11
CA ILE A 140 -3.85 -22.39 -15.60
C ILE A 140 -5.14 -22.65 -16.37
N SER A 141 -5.00 -23.01 -17.64
CA SER A 141 -6.09 -23.52 -18.45
C SER A 141 -6.08 -25.06 -18.43
N GLY A 142 -7.00 -25.66 -17.69
CA GLY A 142 -7.17 -27.12 -17.61
C GLY A 142 -6.98 -27.67 -16.20
N GLY A 143 -7.62 -28.81 -15.92
CA GLY A 143 -7.52 -29.51 -14.64
C GLY A 143 -6.09 -29.96 -14.37
N VAL A 144 -5.54 -29.60 -13.21
CA VAL A 144 -4.18 -29.99 -12.80
C VAL A 144 -4.30 -30.90 -11.60
N SER A 145 -4.23 -32.18 -11.83
CA SER A 145 -4.44 -33.23 -10.83
C SER A 145 -3.45 -33.25 -9.66
N ASN A 146 -2.37 -32.46 -9.76
CA ASN A 146 -1.27 -32.49 -8.78
C ASN A 146 -1.42 -31.48 -7.63
N TYR A 147 -2.35 -30.53 -7.68
CA TYR A 147 -2.47 -29.49 -6.66
C TYR A 147 -2.92 -30.02 -5.30
N PRO A 148 -3.94 -30.91 -5.19
CA PRO A 148 -4.31 -31.49 -3.91
C PRO A 148 -3.18 -32.31 -3.28
N ALA A 149 -2.40 -33.05 -4.08
CA ALA A 149 -1.23 -33.80 -3.62
C ALA A 149 -0.11 -32.84 -3.14
N THR A 150 0.08 -31.70 -3.83
CA THR A 150 1.01 -30.67 -3.41
C THR A 150 0.56 -30.05 -2.08
N ALA A 151 -0.71 -29.69 -1.93
CA ALA A 151 -1.26 -29.20 -0.68
C ALA A 151 -1.00 -30.18 0.47
N GLN A 152 -1.27 -31.47 0.28
CA GLN A 152 -1.00 -32.49 1.29
C GLN A 152 0.49 -32.59 1.67
N LYS A 153 1.38 -32.47 0.68
CA LYS A 153 2.83 -32.47 0.90
C LYS A 153 3.26 -31.29 1.77
N LEU A 154 2.79 -30.08 1.44
CA LEU A 154 3.08 -28.86 2.22
C LEU A 154 2.52 -28.97 3.64
N VAL A 155 1.29 -29.43 3.79
CA VAL A 155 0.66 -29.69 5.09
C VAL A 155 1.51 -30.63 5.94
N ASN A 156 2.03 -31.71 5.35
CA ASN A 156 2.86 -32.66 6.07
C ASN A 156 4.15 -32.01 6.58
N TRP A 157 4.82 -31.23 5.75
CA TRP A 157 6.05 -30.54 6.16
C TRP A 157 5.83 -29.54 7.30
N VAL A 158 4.71 -28.81 7.30
CA VAL A 158 4.38 -27.92 8.42
C VAL A 158 4.08 -28.73 9.68
N LYS A 159 3.29 -29.80 9.58
CA LYS A 159 2.92 -30.63 10.73
C LYS A 159 4.10 -31.33 11.41
N GLU A 160 5.18 -31.59 10.70
CA GLU A 160 6.43 -32.10 11.27
C GLU A 160 7.09 -31.08 12.22
N LEU A 161 6.78 -29.80 12.08
CA LEU A 161 7.37 -28.71 12.85
C LEU A 161 6.39 -28.07 13.83
N ASP A 162 5.16 -27.79 13.37
CA ASP A 162 4.13 -27.10 14.16
C ASP A 162 2.76 -27.78 13.97
N THR A 163 2.22 -28.27 15.07
CA THR A 163 0.87 -28.86 15.15
C THR A 163 -0.13 -27.94 15.86
N THR A 164 0.31 -26.75 16.27
CA THR A 164 -0.48 -25.84 17.12
C THR A 164 -1.25 -24.80 16.32
N ARG A 165 -0.73 -24.40 15.16
CA ARG A 165 -1.35 -23.39 14.30
C ARG A 165 -2.04 -24.01 13.09
N PRO A 166 -3.24 -23.53 12.72
CA PRO A 166 -3.90 -23.93 11.49
C PRO A 166 -3.13 -23.48 10.25
N MET A 167 -3.30 -24.23 9.17
CA MET A 167 -2.78 -23.88 7.85
C MET A 167 -3.91 -23.38 6.95
N THR A 168 -3.57 -22.57 5.96
CA THR A 168 -4.52 -21.99 5.02
C THR A 168 -3.89 -21.77 3.63
N THR A 169 -4.70 -21.36 2.67
CA THR A 169 -4.31 -20.75 1.39
C THR A 169 -5.27 -19.62 1.06
N GLY A 170 -4.86 -18.65 0.27
CA GLY A 170 -5.76 -17.70 -0.39
C GLY A 170 -6.19 -18.26 -1.74
N ASP A 171 -7.47 -18.51 -1.96
CA ASP A 171 -7.95 -19.18 -3.18
C ASP A 171 -8.97 -18.35 -3.97
N ASN A 172 -8.70 -18.11 -5.26
CA ASN A 172 -9.58 -17.39 -6.18
C ASN A 172 -10.38 -18.32 -7.12
N LYS A 173 -10.22 -19.63 -7.02
CA LYS A 173 -10.93 -20.61 -7.88
C LYS A 173 -12.14 -21.24 -7.20
N LEU A 174 -12.28 -21.10 -5.90
CA LEU A 174 -13.51 -21.45 -5.17
C LEU A 174 -14.70 -20.64 -5.70
N LYS A 175 -14.53 -19.36 -6.03
CA LYS A 175 -15.58 -18.56 -6.65
C LYS A 175 -16.06 -19.11 -8.01
N ASP A 176 -15.22 -19.86 -8.69
CA ASP A 176 -15.50 -20.51 -9.99
C ASP A 176 -15.94 -21.97 -9.82
N ASN A 177 -16.15 -22.44 -8.58
CA ASN A 177 -16.53 -23.81 -8.22
C ASN A 177 -15.58 -24.87 -8.80
N LYS A 178 -14.26 -24.64 -8.77
CA LYS A 178 -13.28 -25.60 -9.25
C LYS A 178 -13.08 -26.74 -8.26
N SER A 179 -13.19 -27.98 -8.74
CA SER A 179 -13.05 -29.20 -7.91
C SER A 179 -11.67 -29.35 -7.28
N GLU A 180 -10.62 -28.86 -7.95
CA GLU A 180 -9.27 -28.87 -7.43
C GLU A 180 -9.12 -27.90 -6.24
N ALA A 181 -9.74 -26.71 -6.31
CA ALA A 181 -9.78 -25.75 -5.19
C ALA A 181 -10.56 -26.33 -4.01
N GLU A 182 -11.71 -26.95 -4.26
CA GLU A 182 -12.47 -27.69 -3.23
C GLU A 182 -11.63 -28.80 -2.59
N SER A 183 -10.87 -29.53 -3.39
CA SER A 183 -9.99 -30.61 -2.88
C SER A 183 -8.84 -30.07 -2.03
N ILE A 184 -8.28 -28.89 -2.34
CA ILE A 184 -7.31 -28.20 -1.49
C ILE A 184 -7.99 -27.79 -0.17
N GLY A 185 -9.17 -27.17 -0.24
CA GLY A 185 -9.96 -26.80 0.96
C GLY A 185 -10.24 -27.99 1.85
N ASN A 186 -10.64 -29.12 1.29
CA ASN A 186 -10.84 -30.37 2.03
C ASN A 186 -9.54 -30.89 2.69
N THR A 187 -8.40 -30.79 2.00
CA THR A 187 -7.09 -31.17 2.55
C THR A 187 -6.73 -30.30 3.76
N LEU A 188 -6.92 -28.98 3.65
CA LEU A 188 -6.66 -28.04 4.75
C LEU A 188 -7.60 -28.31 5.92
N ASN A 189 -8.90 -28.47 5.68
CA ASN A 189 -9.89 -28.76 6.73
C ASN A 189 -9.58 -30.08 7.45
N ALA A 190 -9.24 -31.13 6.72
CA ALA A 190 -8.84 -32.42 7.30
C ALA A 190 -7.56 -32.32 8.16
N ALA A 191 -6.74 -31.34 7.91
CA ALA A 191 -5.55 -31.03 8.69
C ALA A 191 -5.83 -30.14 9.92
N GLY A 192 -7.09 -29.71 10.13
CA GLY A 192 -7.46 -28.73 11.16
C GLY A 192 -7.19 -27.29 10.75
N GLY A 193 -7.04 -27.04 9.46
CA GLY A 193 -6.79 -25.73 8.88
C GLY A 193 -8.06 -24.92 8.55
N THR A 194 -7.88 -23.81 7.87
CA THR A 194 -8.94 -22.90 7.45
C THR A 194 -8.94 -22.74 5.94
N VAL A 195 -10.07 -22.32 5.36
CA VAL A 195 -10.23 -22.10 3.93
C VAL A 195 -10.37 -20.60 3.67
N GLY A 196 -9.37 -20.04 2.99
CA GLY A 196 -9.35 -18.61 2.61
C GLY A 196 -9.92 -18.41 1.20
N PHE A 197 -10.74 -17.38 1.08
CA PHE A 197 -11.43 -17.05 -0.17
C PHE A 197 -10.98 -15.68 -0.67
N ASN A 198 -10.50 -15.61 -1.91
CA ASN A 198 -10.20 -14.36 -2.57
C ASN A 198 -11.41 -13.92 -3.41
N TYR A 199 -11.97 -12.74 -3.10
CA TYR A 199 -12.98 -12.03 -3.88
C TYR A 199 -14.29 -12.80 -4.11
N CYS A 200 -14.80 -13.49 -3.12
CA CYS A 200 -16.10 -14.14 -3.20
C CYS A 200 -17.25 -13.19 -2.85
N ALA A 201 -18.32 -13.25 -3.61
CA ALA A 201 -19.57 -12.59 -3.27
C ALA A 201 -20.30 -13.32 -2.13
N GLY A 202 -21.17 -12.61 -1.39
CA GLY A 202 -21.87 -13.17 -0.25
C GLY A 202 -22.60 -14.49 -0.55
N TRP A 203 -23.31 -14.57 -1.68
CA TRP A 203 -24.03 -15.80 -2.07
C TRP A 203 -23.09 -16.99 -2.36
N GLN A 204 -21.85 -16.74 -2.78
CA GLN A 204 -20.84 -17.78 -3.00
C GLN A 204 -20.37 -18.37 -1.66
N TYR A 205 -20.12 -17.51 -0.66
CA TYR A 205 -19.84 -17.95 0.69
C TYR A 205 -21.00 -18.78 1.27
N ASP A 206 -22.27 -18.34 1.09
CA ASP A 206 -23.46 -19.04 1.57
C ASP A 206 -23.56 -20.46 0.93
N ASN A 207 -23.26 -20.58 -0.36
CA ASN A 207 -23.26 -21.86 -1.06
C ASN A 207 -22.18 -22.80 -0.52
N TRP A 208 -20.95 -22.29 -0.34
CA TRP A 208 -19.86 -23.11 0.20
C TRP A 208 -20.12 -23.51 1.64
N HIS A 209 -20.61 -22.61 2.49
CA HIS A 209 -20.98 -22.96 3.86
C HIS A 209 -22.09 -24.01 3.94
N LYS A 210 -23.04 -23.97 3.02
CA LYS A 210 -24.09 -24.97 2.93
C LYS A 210 -23.55 -26.34 2.51
N SER A 211 -22.58 -26.39 1.58
CA SER A 211 -21.97 -27.62 1.09
C SER A 211 -20.94 -28.19 2.05
N HIS A 212 -20.23 -27.33 2.76
CA HIS A 212 -19.14 -27.64 3.68
C HIS A 212 -19.32 -26.88 5.02
N PRO A 213 -20.34 -27.26 5.83
CA PRO A 213 -20.58 -26.57 7.11
C PRO A 213 -19.45 -26.78 8.13
N GLU A 214 -18.57 -27.76 7.88
CA GLU A 214 -17.38 -28.04 8.67
C GLU A 214 -16.17 -27.15 8.36
N TRP A 215 -16.20 -26.41 7.26
CA TRP A 215 -15.11 -25.53 6.89
C TRP A 215 -15.06 -24.28 7.78
N LEU A 216 -13.90 -23.98 8.32
CA LEU A 216 -13.60 -22.69 8.95
C LEU A 216 -13.21 -21.70 7.85
N MET A 217 -14.10 -20.76 7.54
CA MET A 217 -14.02 -19.90 6.36
C MET A 217 -13.66 -18.46 6.73
N TYR A 218 -12.91 -17.78 5.87
CA TYR A 218 -12.64 -16.34 5.97
C TYR A 218 -12.32 -15.74 4.59
N GLY A 219 -12.44 -14.42 4.45
CA GLY A 219 -11.99 -13.71 3.26
C GLY A 219 -10.48 -13.45 3.33
N SER A 220 -9.70 -14.20 2.55
CA SER A 220 -8.24 -14.04 2.52
C SER A 220 -7.81 -12.83 1.68
N GLU A 221 -8.62 -12.45 0.69
CA GLU A 221 -8.57 -11.17 -0.01
C GLU A 221 -9.99 -10.71 -0.28
N THR A 222 -10.34 -9.51 0.17
CA THR A 222 -11.65 -8.91 -0.04
C THR A 222 -11.52 -7.52 -0.63
N ALA A 223 -12.62 -6.93 -1.01
CA ALA A 223 -12.71 -5.62 -1.65
C ALA A 223 -11.93 -5.55 -2.98
N SER A 224 -10.68 -5.19 -3.01
CA SER A 224 -9.97 -4.65 -4.19
C SER A 224 -10.66 -3.39 -4.71
N ALA A 225 -11.12 -2.56 -3.79
CA ALA A 225 -11.54 -1.20 -4.10
C ALA A 225 -10.34 -0.38 -4.57
N ILE A 226 -10.56 0.49 -5.54
CA ILE A 226 -9.51 1.33 -6.12
C ILE A 226 -9.87 2.80 -5.97
N ASN A 227 -9.03 3.52 -5.22
CA ASN A 227 -9.28 4.91 -4.85
C ASN A 227 -7.99 5.73 -4.87
N SER A 228 -8.14 7.04 -5.20
CA SER A 228 -7.11 8.05 -4.95
C SER A 228 -7.51 8.91 -3.76
N ARG A 229 -6.56 9.40 -3.00
CA ARG A 229 -6.81 10.33 -1.89
C ARG A 229 -7.23 11.70 -2.42
N GLY A 230 -8.34 12.25 -1.90
CA GLY A 230 -8.75 13.63 -2.13
C GLY A 230 -9.32 13.95 -3.53
N ILE A 231 -9.74 12.95 -4.30
CA ILE A 231 -10.29 13.13 -5.66
C ILE A 231 -11.81 13.03 -5.61
N TYR A 232 -12.47 14.18 -5.66
CA TYR A 232 -13.92 14.31 -5.49
C TYR A 232 -14.66 14.88 -6.72
N ASN A 233 -13.93 15.26 -7.80
CA ASN A 233 -14.52 15.80 -9.02
C ASN A 233 -15.25 14.76 -9.88
N ARG A 234 -15.30 13.52 -9.41
CA ARG A 234 -16.00 12.37 -10.00
C ARG A 234 -16.58 11.48 -8.93
N ILE A 235 -17.73 10.88 -9.20
CA ILE A 235 -18.42 9.99 -8.25
C ILE A 235 -18.17 8.51 -8.56
N ASN A 236 -17.96 8.15 -9.80
CA ASN A 236 -17.68 6.80 -10.25
C ASN A 236 -16.21 6.69 -10.68
N GLY A 237 -15.67 5.50 -10.50
CA GLY A 237 -14.32 5.16 -10.91
C GLY A 237 -14.29 3.80 -11.57
N GLY A 238 -13.09 3.25 -11.76
CA GLY A 238 -12.88 1.94 -12.38
C GLY A 238 -12.63 1.99 -13.88
N SER A 239 -12.95 3.09 -14.55
CA SER A 239 -12.51 3.38 -15.91
C SER A 239 -11.21 4.17 -15.90
N GLN A 240 -10.35 3.90 -16.85
CA GLN A 240 -9.10 4.65 -17.01
C GLN A 240 -9.39 6.12 -17.29
N THR A 241 -8.88 7.01 -16.46
CA THR A 241 -8.99 8.47 -16.58
C THR A 241 -7.71 9.06 -17.16
N SER A 242 -7.80 10.24 -17.78
CA SER A 242 -6.63 10.89 -18.40
C SER A 242 -5.59 11.35 -17.37
N ASP A 243 -6.03 11.75 -16.19
CA ASP A 243 -5.18 12.17 -15.07
C ASP A 243 -4.68 11.00 -14.22
N LYS A 244 -5.10 9.77 -14.55
CA LYS A 244 -4.78 8.54 -13.80
C LYS A 244 -5.12 8.62 -12.32
N GLN A 245 -6.19 9.35 -11.99
CA GLN A 245 -6.75 9.41 -10.64
C GLN A 245 -8.14 8.78 -10.62
N LEU A 246 -8.49 8.21 -9.48
CA LEU A 246 -9.75 7.53 -9.23
C LEU A 246 -10.55 8.28 -8.16
N THR A 247 -11.85 8.06 -8.12
CA THR A 247 -12.70 8.70 -7.10
C THR A 247 -12.30 8.31 -5.68
N SER A 248 -12.44 9.25 -4.74
CA SER A 248 -12.34 8.98 -3.29
C SER A 248 -13.60 8.39 -2.70
N TYR A 249 -14.74 8.48 -3.40
CA TYR A 249 -15.97 7.85 -2.96
C TYR A 249 -15.89 6.33 -3.02
N ASP A 250 -16.62 5.64 -2.15
CA ASP A 250 -16.74 4.17 -2.11
C ASP A 250 -17.57 3.63 -3.29
N ASN A 251 -17.14 3.94 -4.52
CA ASN A 251 -17.87 3.64 -5.76
C ASN A 251 -16.98 3.00 -6.84
N SER A 252 -15.78 2.60 -6.53
CA SER A 252 -14.83 2.08 -7.51
C SER A 252 -14.14 0.81 -7.01
N ALA A 253 -14.16 -0.22 -7.84
CA ALA A 253 -13.46 -1.46 -7.63
C ALA A 253 -13.03 -2.04 -8.98
N VAL A 254 -12.09 -2.98 -8.94
CA VAL A 254 -11.73 -3.78 -10.13
C VAL A 254 -12.81 -4.80 -10.45
N GLY A 255 -12.77 -5.35 -11.67
CA GLY A 255 -13.83 -6.26 -12.16
C GLY A 255 -13.99 -7.56 -11.38
N TRP A 256 -13.00 -7.99 -10.63
CA TRP A 256 -13.05 -9.19 -9.78
C TRP A 256 -13.33 -8.88 -8.31
N GLY A 257 -13.30 -7.61 -7.92
CA GLY A 257 -13.46 -7.13 -6.56
C GLY A 257 -14.82 -6.49 -6.29
N SER A 258 -14.93 -5.84 -5.15
CA SER A 258 -16.08 -5.04 -4.71
C SER A 258 -15.62 -3.79 -3.98
N VAL A 259 -16.52 -2.84 -3.76
CA VAL A 259 -16.24 -1.66 -2.95
C VAL A 259 -16.11 -2.05 -1.48
N ALA A 260 -15.45 -1.20 -0.69
CA ALA A 260 -15.15 -1.47 0.72
C ALA A 260 -16.41 -1.80 1.54
N SER A 261 -17.47 -1.03 1.36
CA SER A 261 -18.73 -1.26 2.09
C SER A 261 -19.40 -2.61 1.77
N ASP A 262 -19.30 -3.10 0.52
CA ASP A 262 -19.87 -4.37 0.12
C ASP A 262 -19.07 -5.56 0.70
N ALA A 263 -17.74 -5.48 0.68
CA ALA A 263 -16.88 -6.48 1.28
C ALA A 263 -17.14 -6.63 2.78
N TRP A 264 -17.16 -5.51 3.50
CA TRP A 264 -17.44 -5.53 4.93
C TRP A 264 -18.87 -5.97 5.26
N TYR A 265 -19.87 -5.49 4.53
CA TYR A 265 -21.27 -5.93 4.73
C TYR A 265 -21.41 -7.44 4.55
N THR A 266 -20.75 -7.99 3.52
CA THR A 266 -20.69 -9.45 3.30
C THR A 266 -20.10 -10.16 4.51
N THR A 267 -19.02 -9.65 5.08
CA THR A 267 -18.29 -10.24 6.20
C THR A 267 -19.04 -10.14 7.51
N ILE A 268 -19.56 -8.94 7.87
CA ILE A 268 -20.19 -8.72 9.17
C ILE A 268 -21.55 -9.40 9.29
N THR A 269 -22.28 -9.58 8.19
CA THR A 269 -23.59 -10.22 8.19
C THR A 269 -23.55 -11.75 8.19
N ARG A 270 -22.35 -12.36 8.13
CA ARG A 270 -22.17 -13.83 8.10
C ARG A 270 -21.37 -14.30 9.30
N ASP A 271 -22.06 -14.91 10.24
CA ASP A 271 -21.46 -15.40 11.49
C ASP A 271 -20.44 -16.50 11.30
N TYR A 272 -20.53 -17.27 10.23
CA TYR A 272 -19.62 -18.36 9.91
C TYR A 272 -18.29 -17.89 9.28
N LEU A 273 -18.21 -16.64 8.82
CA LEU A 273 -16.94 -16.06 8.37
C LEU A 273 -16.14 -15.56 9.57
N ALA A 274 -14.91 -16.02 9.72
CA ALA A 274 -14.03 -15.59 10.81
C ALA A 274 -13.64 -14.11 10.70
N GLY A 275 -13.72 -13.53 9.51
CA GLY A 275 -13.40 -12.14 9.21
C GLY A 275 -12.93 -11.98 7.78
N GLU A 276 -12.21 -10.88 7.52
CA GLU A 276 -11.68 -10.55 6.21
C GLU A 276 -10.26 -10.01 6.28
N TYR A 277 -9.56 -10.08 5.15
CA TYR A 277 -8.31 -9.37 4.89
C TYR A 277 -8.49 -8.53 3.63
N VAL A 278 -8.57 -7.23 3.81
CA VAL A 278 -8.81 -6.28 2.71
C VAL A 278 -7.58 -6.17 1.82
N TRP A 279 -7.76 -6.24 0.53
CA TRP A 279 -6.74 -5.93 -0.46
C TRP A 279 -6.81 -4.44 -0.82
N THR A 280 -5.91 -3.54 -0.30
CA THR A 280 -4.82 -3.78 0.65
C THR A 280 -4.81 -2.71 1.76
N GLY A 281 -3.98 -2.91 2.79
CA GLY A 281 -3.82 -1.91 3.84
C GLY A 281 -3.18 -0.62 3.33
N PHE A 282 -2.07 -0.74 2.60
CA PHE A 282 -1.35 0.37 1.98
C PHE A 282 -1.28 0.19 0.47
N ASP A 283 -1.24 1.33 -0.26
CA ASP A 283 -0.78 1.30 -1.63
C ASP A 283 0.68 0.82 -1.69
N TYR A 284 1.02 0.08 -2.70
CA TYR A 284 2.34 -0.52 -2.88
C TYR A 284 2.85 -0.27 -4.30
N ILE A 285 4.18 -0.26 -4.45
CA ILE A 285 4.86 0.02 -5.71
C ILE A 285 4.82 -1.23 -6.60
N GLY A 286 4.57 -1.02 -7.91
CA GLY A 286 4.73 -2.05 -8.94
C GLY A 286 3.45 -2.58 -9.55
N GLU A 287 2.26 -2.28 -9.04
CA GLU A 287 0.97 -2.71 -9.61
C GLU A 287 0.02 -1.54 -9.89
N PRO A 288 0.08 -0.96 -11.10
CA PRO A 288 -0.66 0.26 -11.43
C PRO A 288 -2.11 -0.01 -11.89
N THR A 289 -2.75 -1.07 -11.44
CA THR A 289 -4.14 -1.39 -11.84
C THR A 289 -5.09 -0.22 -11.49
N PRO A 290 -5.95 0.25 -12.43
CA PRO A 290 -6.36 -0.40 -13.69
C PRO A 290 -5.53 -0.01 -14.94
N TRP A 291 -4.40 0.67 -14.80
CA TRP A 291 -3.53 1.09 -15.91
C TRP A 291 -2.37 0.13 -16.19
N ASN A 292 -2.42 -1.06 -15.64
CA ASN A 292 -1.37 -2.07 -15.73
C ASN A 292 -1.18 -2.67 -17.15
N GLY A 293 -1.83 -2.13 -18.16
CA GLY A 293 -1.64 -2.57 -19.52
C GLY A 293 -1.87 -4.07 -19.71
N ILE A 294 -2.86 -4.62 -19.05
CA ILE A 294 -3.20 -6.04 -19.10
C ILE A 294 -3.47 -6.44 -20.54
N GLY A 295 -2.64 -7.31 -21.02
CA GLY A 295 -2.61 -7.76 -22.39
C GLY A 295 -1.28 -7.43 -23.03
N ALA A 296 -0.69 -8.41 -23.67
CA ALA A 296 0.59 -8.27 -24.34
C ALA A 296 0.62 -7.01 -25.22
N GLY A 297 1.54 -6.10 -24.91
CA GLY A 297 1.78 -4.91 -25.73
C GLY A 297 0.86 -3.72 -25.46
N SER A 298 0.03 -3.72 -24.42
CA SER A 298 -0.74 -2.52 -24.12
C SER A 298 0.11 -1.50 -23.35
N VAL A 299 0.92 -0.77 -24.08
CA VAL A 299 1.67 0.41 -23.63
C VAL A 299 0.87 1.69 -23.71
N GLY A 300 -0.41 1.61 -23.98
CA GLY A 300 -1.30 2.77 -24.17
C GLY A 300 -1.48 3.64 -22.93
N SER A 301 -1.06 3.16 -21.75
CA SER A 301 -1.14 3.86 -20.48
C SER A 301 0.19 4.44 -19.99
N TRP A 302 1.20 4.48 -20.85
CA TRP A 302 2.49 5.04 -20.44
C TRP A 302 2.49 6.58 -20.37
N PRO A 303 3.20 7.20 -19.39
CA PRO A 303 3.78 6.51 -18.24
C PRO A 303 2.70 5.87 -17.38
N ALA A 304 2.87 4.59 -17.04
CA ALA A 304 1.96 3.92 -16.12
C ALA A 304 2.13 4.50 -14.71
N PRO A 305 1.09 4.50 -13.87
CA PRO A 305 1.27 4.77 -12.45
C PRO A 305 2.32 3.83 -11.86
N LYS A 306 3.09 4.31 -10.89
CA LYS A 306 4.16 3.52 -10.26
C LYS A 306 3.68 2.65 -9.11
N SER A 307 2.53 2.96 -8.53
CA SER A 307 1.96 2.27 -7.37
C SER A 307 0.50 1.89 -7.58
N SER A 308 -0.01 1.03 -6.70
CA SER A 308 -1.40 0.60 -6.68
C SER A 308 -2.36 1.71 -6.25
N TYR A 309 -3.66 1.41 -6.35
CA TYR A 309 -4.77 2.23 -5.86
C TYR A 309 -5.61 1.46 -4.83
N PHE A 310 -5.20 0.26 -4.47
CA PHE A 310 -5.94 -0.65 -3.58
C PHE A 310 -5.84 -0.26 -2.11
N GLY A 311 -4.78 0.45 -1.74
CA GLY A 311 -4.52 0.81 -0.35
C GLY A 311 -5.65 1.59 0.30
N ILE A 312 -5.99 1.24 1.54
CA ILE A 312 -6.81 2.07 2.43
C ILE A 312 -6.03 3.32 2.84
N VAL A 313 -4.71 3.19 2.87
CA VAL A 313 -3.73 4.24 3.11
C VAL A 313 -2.84 4.37 1.88
N ASP A 314 -2.42 5.56 1.50
CA ASP A 314 -1.54 5.76 0.35
C ASP A 314 -0.07 5.42 0.66
N THR A 315 0.83 5.48 -0.34
CA THR A 315 2.26 5.14 -0.17
C THR A 315 2.98 6.03 0.82
N ALA A 316 2.54 7.28 0.99
CA ALA A 316 3.09 8.22 1.97
C ALA A 316 2.60 7.96 3.40
N GLY A 317 1.61 7.08 3.57
CA GLY A 317 0.98 6.80 4.85
C GLY A 317 -0.14 7.77 5.21
N PHE A 318 -0.69 8.49 4.22
CA PHE A 318 -1.87 9.33 4.43
C PHE A 318 -3.14 8.51 4.24
N ALA A 319 -4.06 8.64 5.20
CA ALA A 319 -5.36 8.01 5.13
C ALA A 319 -6.15 8.46 3.89
N LYS A 320 -6.70 7.50 3.14
CA LYS A 320 -7.76 7.77 2.16
C LYS A 320 -9.12 7.83 2.87
N ASP A 321 -10.19 8.29 2.19
CA ASP A 321 -11.49 8.37 2.85
C ASP A 321 -12.01 6.98 3.28
N SER A 322 -11.64 5.90 2.59
CA SER A 322 -11.96 4.52 2.98
C SER A 322 -11.36 4.10 4.33
N TYR A 323 -10.27 4.72 4.78
CA TYR A 323 -9.73 4.51 6.13
C TYR A 323 -10.78 4.81 7.21
N TYR A 324 -11.46 5.94 7.08
CA TYR A 324 -12.49 6.36 8.05
C TYR A 324 -13.77 5.53 7.92
N PHE A 325 -14.05 4.97 6.73
CA PHE A 325 -15.09 3.97 6.60
C PHE A 325 -14.76 2.74 7.46
N TYR A 326 -13.59 2.14 7.28
CA TYR A 326 -13.19 0.98 8.07
C TYR A 326 -13.05 1.32 9.55
N GLN A 327 -12.51 2.49 9.90
CA GLN A 327 -12.41 2.91 11.31
C GLN A 327 -13.80 2.96 11.97
N SER A 328 -14.80 3.50 11.30
CA SER A 328 -16.17 3.54 11.81
C SER A 328 -16.83 2.17 11.99
N GLN A 329 -16.28 1.13 11.35
CA GLN A 329 -16.80 -0.24 11.43
C GLN A 329 -15.97 -1.14 12.35
N TRP A 330 -14.67 -0.87 12.51
CA TRP A 330 -13.70 -1.77 13.14
C TRP A 330 -13.18 -1.28 14.49
N ASN A 331 -13.13 0.04 14.69
CA ASN A 331 -12.55 0.61 15.91
C ASN A 331 -13.65 0.90 16.93
N ASP A 332 -13.56 0.29 18.10
CA ASP A 332 -14.46 0.49 19.24
C ASP A 332 -13.83 1.37 20.35
N GLN A 333 -12.62 1.88 20.13
CA GLN A 333 -11.89 2.69 21.11
C GLN A 333 -11.96 4.19 20.82
N VAL A 334 -12.26 4.56 19.58
CA VAL A 334 -12.43 5.96 19.16
C VAL A 334 -13.72 6.12 18.39
N HIS A 335 -14.35 7.28 18.53
CA HIS A 335 -15.51 7.64 17.71
C HIS A 335 -15.04 8.27 16.40
N THR A 336 -15.53 7.75 15.29
CA THR A 336 -15.24 8.25 13.96
C THR A 336 -16.30 9.25 13.51
N LEU A 337 -15.86 10.38 12.97
CA LEU A 337 -16.74 11.35 12.29
C LEU A 337 -15.98 11.98 11.11
N HIS A 338 -16.23 11.50 9.90
CA HIS A 338 -15.50 11.94 8.73
C HIS A 338 -16.43 12.34 7.60
N VAL A 339 -16.31 13.59 7.17
CA VAL A 339 -17.11 14.19 6.08
C VAL A 339 -16.30 14.24 4.80
N LEU A 340 -16.88 13.77 3.71
CA LEU A 340 -16.40 14.01 2.35
C LEU A 340 -17.54 14.52 1.46
N PRO A 341 -17.22 15.27 0.41
CA PRO A 341 -15.92 15.69 -0.12
C PRO A 341 -15.32 16.91 0.61
N ALA A 342 -14.08 17.26 0.28
CA ALA A 342 -13.60 18.62 0.50
C ALA A 342 -14.51 19.62 -0.23
N TRP A 343 -14.68 20.86 0.31
CA TRP A 343 -15.77 21.74 -0.09
C TRP A 343 -15.29 22.96 -0.90
N ASN A 344 -14.71 22.72 -2.10
CA ASN A 344 -14.37 23.74 -3.08
C ASN A 344 -15.06 23.44 -4.41
N GLU A 345 -15.53 24.44 -5.12
CA GLU A 345 -16.33 24.26 -6.35
C GLU A 345 -15.61 23.47 -7.44
N ASN A 346 -14.31 23.70 -7.58
CA ASN A 346 -13.46 23.07 -8.59
C ASN A 346 -13.08 21.61 -8.28
N VAL A 347 -13.27 21.15 -7.03
CA VAL A 347 -12.93 19.76 -6.64
C VAL A 347 -14.15 18.87 -6.45
N VAL A 348 -15.36 19.41 -6.33
CA VAL A 348 -16.54 18.61 -6.06
C VAL A 348 -17.25 18.15 -7.33
N TYR A 349 -17.73 16.92 -7.34
CA TYR A 349 -18.69 16.43 -8.31
C TYR A 349 -20.09 16.98 -8.00
N LYS A 350 -20.81 17.43 -9.03
CA LYS A 350 -22.22 17.82 -8.93
C LYS A 350 -23.07 16.87 -9.78
N ASP A 351 -24.13 16.34 -9.23
CA ASP A 351 -25.08 15.49 -9.95
C ASP A 351 -25.90 16.32 -10.98
N ASN A 352 -26.76 15.65 -11.77
CA ASN A 352 -27.59 16.29 -12.79
C ASN A 352 -28.53 17.36 -12.22
N SER A 353 -28.77 17.39 -10.91
CA SER A 353 -29.56 18.42 -10.23
C SER A 353 -28.73 19.56 -9.63
N GLY A 354 -27.41 19.55 -9.89
CA GLY A 354 -26.45 20.53 -9.35
C GLY A 354 -26.09 20.31 -7.88
N LYS A 355 -26.43 19.14 -7.31
CA LYS A 355 -26.14 18.82 -5.90
C LYS A 355 -24.89 17.95 -5.77
N VAL A 356 -24.17 18.20 -4.70
CA VAL A 356 -22.99 17.44 -4.29
C VAL A 356 -23.42 16.27 -3.40
N PRO A 357 -23.02 15.02 -3.69
CA PRO A 357 -23.20 13.92 -2.77
C PRO A 357 -22.21 14.07 -1.60
N VAL A 358 -22.72 14.35 -0.42
CA VAL A 358 -21.96 14.43 0.82
C VAL A 358 -22.11 13.10 1.55
N VAL A 359 -20.98 12.49 1.92
CA VAL A 359 -20.94 11.23 2.67
C VAL A 359 -20.34 11.50 4.04
N VAL A 360 -20.88 10.81 5.05
CA VAL A 360 -20.34 10.84 6.41
C VAL A 360 -20.13 9.41 6.90
N TYR A 361 -18.88 9.09 7.22
CA TYR A 361 -18.51 7.86 7.92
C TYR A 361 -18.53 8.10 9.42
N SER A 362 -19.27 7.31 10.18
CA SER A 362 -19.41 7.45 11.62
C SER A 362 -19.91 6.16 12.26
N ASP A 363 -19.47 5.91 13.50
CA ASP A 363 -19.97 4.88 14.42
C ASP A 363 -21.01 5.43 15.42
N ALA A 364 -21.30 6.73 15.39
CA ALA A 364 -22.28 7.37 16.26
C ALA A 364 -23.70 6.83 16.05
N ALA A 365 -24.56 6.90 17.06
CA ALA A 365 -25.95 6.48 16.93
C ALA A 365 -26.72 7.36 15.93
N SER A 366 -26.38 8.64 15.84
CA SER A 366 -26.94 9.55 14.84
C SER A 366 -25.99 10.70 14.52
N VAL A 367 -26.13 11.26 13.31
CA VAL A 367 -25.36 12.42 12.86
C VAL A 367 -26.31 13.47 12.29
N GLU A 368 -26.06 14.73 12.62
CA GLU A 368 -26.73 15.88 12.01
C GLU A 368 -25.71 16.66 11.16
N LEU A 369 -26.08 16.91 9.90
CA LEU A 369 -25.24 17.69 9.00
C LEU A 369 -25.74 19.14 8.98
N PHE A 370 -24.81 20.07 9.08
CA PHE A 370 -25.07 21.51 9.03
C PHE A 370 -24.33 22.14 7.86
N PHE A 371 -24.90 23.21 7.33
CA PHE A 371 -24.24 24.09 6.38
C PHE A 371 -24.28 25.53 6.86
N THR A 372 -23.13 26.19 6.84
CA THR A 372 -22.98 27.61 7.11
C THR A 372 -22.48 28.28 5.82
N PRO A 373 -23.35 28.98 5.07
CA PRO A 373 -22.91 29.76 3.90
C PRO A 373 -21.86 30.80 4.28
N ALA A 374 -20.98 31.16 3.38
CA ALA A 374 -20.03 32.25 3.61
C ALA A 374 -20.77 33.54 3.97
N GLY A 375 -20.51 34.06 5.17
CA GLY A 375 -21.19 35.25 5.71
C GLY A 375 -22.65 35.04 6.12
N GLY A 376 -23.15 33.81 6.14
CA GLY A 376 -24.53 33.44 6.51
C GLY A 376 -24.65 32.75 7.87
N GLU A 377 -25.86 32.33 8.19
CA GLU A 377 -26.17 31.62 9.42
C GLU A 377 -26.09 30.10 9.22
N ARG A 378 -25.73 29.35 10.28
CA ARG A 378 -25.69 27.90 10.35
C ARG A 378 -27.10 27.32 10.19
N GLN A 379 -27.28 26.41 9.26
CA GLN A 379 -28.54 25.76 8.93
C GLN A 379 -28.41 24.23 9.03
N SER A 380 -29.37 23.54 9.66
CA SER A 380 -29.43 22.09 9.67
C SER A 380 -29.89 21.58 8.30
N LEU A 381 -29.16 20.59 7.78
CA LEU A 381 -29.51 19.81 6.59
C LEU A 381 -30.22 18.49 6.96
N GLY A 382 -30.52 18.31 8.23
CA GLY A 382 -31.24 17.17 8.78
C GLY A 382 -30.34 16.19 9.54
N LYS A 383 -30.95 15.57 10.52
CA LYS A 383 -30.35 14.53 11.38
C LYS A 383 -30.74 13.16 10.84
N LYS A 384 -29.77 12.25 10.78
CA LYS A 384 -29.97 10.85 10.38
C LYS A 384 -29.49 9.92 11.50
N ALA A 385 -30.32 8.93 11.83
CA ALA A 385 -30.01 7.95 12.86
C ALA A 385 -29.80 6.56 12.26
N PHE A 386 -28.80 5.85 12.72
CA PHE A 386 -28.59 4.45 12.38
C PHE A 386 -29.52 3.55 13.20
N THR A 387 -29.84 2.39 12.63
CA THR A 387 -30.43 1.26 13.34
C THR A 387 -29.33 0.26 13.66
N GLN A 388 -29.15 -0.04 14.93
CA GLN A 388 -28.24 -1.08 15.35
C GLN A 388 -28.82 -2.47 15.01
N LYS A 389 -27.99 -3.32 14.43
CA LYS A 389 -28.27 -4.74 14.13
C LYS A 389 -27.34 -5.61 14.95
N ILE A 390 -27.84 -6.79 15.31
CA ILE A 390 -27.09 -7.81 16.04
C ILE A 390 -27.24 -9.12 15.28
N THR A 391 -26.11 -9.75 14.94
CA THR A 391 -26.11 -11.06 14.30
C THR A 391 -26.42 -12.17 15.31
N ALA A 392 -26.72 -13.37 14.84
CA ALA A 392 -27.01 -14.50 15.73
C ALA A 392 -25.80 -14.86 16.63
N ALA A 393 -24.59 -14.61 16.17
CA ALA A 393 -23.37 -14.79 16.95
C ALA A 393 -23.06 -13.63 17.92
N GLY A 394 -23.85 -12.55 17.89
CA GLY A 394 -23.71 -11.42 18.79
C GLY A 394 -22.80 -10.29 18.28
N TYR A 395 -22.39 -10.32 17.02
CA TYR A 395 -21.71 -9.17 16.41
C TYR A 395 -22.69 -8.04 16.12
N THR A 396 -22.27 -6.81 16.36
CA THR A 396 -23.08 -5.61 16.12
C THR A 396 -22.59 -4.86 14.91
N TYR A 397 -23.51 -4.28 14.15
CA TYR A 397 -23.23 -3.31 13.10
C TYR A 397 -24.39 -2.32 13.01
N GLN A 398 -24.18 -1.19 12.36
CA GLN A 398 -25.19 -0.15 12.20
C GLN A 398 -25.55 0.03 10.74
N ILE A 399 -26.86 0.25 10.45
CA ILE A 399 -27.34 0.49 9.10
C ILE A 399 -28.39 1.60 9.10
N TYR A 400 -28.33 2.48 8.09
CA TYR A 400 -29.34 3.51 7.90
C TYR A 400 -30.57 2.95 7.22
N GLU A 401 -31.75 3.11 7.85
CA GLU A 401 -33.04 2.59 7.36
C GLU A 401 -34.08 3.69 7.07
N GLY A 402 -33.67 4.97 7.00
CA GLY A 402 -34.55 6.09 6.68
C GLY A 402 -35.17 6.01 5.28
N GLU A 403 -36.16 6.86 5.02
CA GLU A 403 -36.89 6.85 3.73
C GLU A 403 -36.03 7.12 2.52
N ASP A 404 -34.96 7.90 2.70
CA ASP A 404 -33.98 8.27 1.65
C ASP A 404 -32.73 7.37 1.62
N LYS A 405 -32.84 6.15 2.20
CA LYS A 405 -31.76 5.16 2.14
C LYS A 405 -31.43 4.73 0.72
N ASN A 406 -30.18 4.31 0.51
CA ASN A 406 -29.76 3.75 -0.77
C ASN A 406 -30.45 2.39 -1.01
N GLY A 407 -30.69 2.06 -2.27
CA GLY A 407 -31.30 0.78 -2.66
C GLY A 407 -30.43 -0.44 -2.36
N THR A 408 -29.13 -0.25 -2.19
CA THR A 408 -28.15 -1.30 -1.87
C THR A 408 -27.81 -1.23 -0.39
N GLU A 409 -27.98 -2.33 0.35
CA GLU A 409 -27.83 -2.34 1.81
C GLU A 409 -26.46 -1.91 2.30
N HIS A 410 -25.38 -2.40 1.66
CA HIS A 410 -24.02 -2.03 2.05
C HIS A 410 -23.78 -0.51 1.97
N LYS A 411 -24.41 0.21 1.04
CA LYS A 411 -24.32 1.67 0.94
C LYS A 411 -25.05 2.41 2.06
N ASN A 412 -25.71 1.70 2.96
CA ASN A 412 -26.34 2.24 4.15
C ASN A 412 -25.55 1.98 5.45
N LEU A 413 -24.34 1.43 5.33
CA LEU A 413 -23.35 1.39 6.44
C LEU A 413 -22.78 2.77 6.75
N TYR A 414 -23.10 3.77 5.93
CA TYR A 414 -22.72 5.17 6.12
C TYR A 414 -23.88 6.10 5.71
N LEU A 415 -23.77 7.36 6.07
CA LEU A 415 -24.81 8.36 5.83
C LEU A 415 -24.49 9.21 4.60
N THR A 416 -25.53 9.61 3.86
CA THR A 416 -25.40 10.45 2.65
C THR A 416 -26.42 11.57 2.64
N TRP A 417 -25.99 12.75 2.15
CA TRP A 417 -26.86 13.88 1.86
C TRP A 417 -26.62 14.38 0.43
N LYS A 418 -27.59 15.06 -0.15
CA LYS A 418 -27.45 15.76 -1.45
C LYS A 418 -27.57 17.25 -1.20
N VAL A 419 -26.44 17.95 -1.22
CA VAL A 419 -26.33 19.35 -0.81
C VAL A 419 -26.09 20.24 -2.03
N PRO A 420 -26.91 21.30 -2.27
CA PRO A 420 -26.58 22.30 -3.27
C PRO A 420 -25.25 22.96 -2.93
N TYR A 421 -24.36 23.08 -3.91
CA TYR A 421 -23.07 23.73 -3.66
C TYR A 421 -23.25 25.24 -3.48
N ALA A 422 -22.64 25.76 -2.45
CA ALA A 422 -22.33 27.17 -2.23
C ALA A 422 -21.07 27.27 -1.35
N ASP A 423 -20.35 28.38 -1.45
CA ASP A 423 -19.20 28.63 -0.59
C ASP A 423 -19.63 28.69 0.89
N GLY A 424 -18.86 28.05 1.76
CA GLY A 424 -19.20 27.97 3.19
C GLY A 424 -18.57 26.76 3.85
N THR A 425 -19.16 26.35 4.95
CA THR A 425 -18.70 25.22 5.78
C THR A 425 -19.79 24.17 5.92
N LEU A 426 -19.49 22.92 5.59
CA LEU A 426 -20.25 21.75 6.04
C LEU A 426 -19.65 21.24 7.35
N GLU A 427 -20.50 20.96 8.33
CA GLU A 427 -20.13 20.44 9.63
C GLU A 427 -21.07 19.30 10.01
N ALA A 428 -20.50 18.16 10.37
CA ALA A 428 -21.23 17.05 10.96
C ALA A 428 -21.10 17.09 12.48
N VAL A 429 -22.20 16.77 13.18
CA VAL A 429 -22.22 16.62 14.64
C VAL A 429 -22.72 15.21 14.95
N ALA A 430 -21.94 14.46 15.71
CA ALA A 430 -22.23 13.10 16.14
C ALA A 430 -22.95 13.07 17.47
N TYR A 431 -23.91 12.17 17.63
CA TYR A 431 -24.68 12.00 18.87
C TYR A 431 -24.65 10.52 19.29
N ASP A 432 -24.55 10.30 20.60
CA ASP A 432 -24.72 8.99 21.21
C ASP A 432 -26.20 8.52 21.20
N ALA A 433 -26.46 7.34 21.76
CA ALA A 433 -27.81 6.78 21.83
C ALA A 433 -28.78 7.58 22.74
N ASP A 434 -28.22 8.33 23.66
CA ASP A 434 -28.99 9.19 24.61
C ASP A 434 -29.23 10.60 24.04
N GLY A 435 -28.65 10.90 22.87
CA GLY A 435 -28.77 12.19 22.18
C GLY A 435 -27.77 13.24 22.62
N ASN A 436 -26.74 12.88 23.40
CA ASN A 436 -25.65 13.78 23.75
C ASN A 436 -24.65 13.90 22.61
N ILE A 437 -24.00 15.06 22.49
CA ILE A 437 -22.94 15.28 21.49
C ILE A 437 -21.70 14.49 21.91
N ILE A 438 -21.11 13.79 20.94
CA ILE A 438 -19.81 13.15 21.07
C ILE A 438 -18.73 14.18 20.71
N GLU A 439 -18.03 14.69 21.73
CA GLU A 439 -17.06 15.81 21.57
C GLU A 439 -15.73 15.39 20.93
N ASN A 440 -15.26 14.16 21.23
CA ASN A 440 -13.95 13.69 20.81
C ASN A 440 -14.12 12.65 19.69
N THR A 441 -14.08 13.10 18.45
CA THR A 441 -14.17 12.23 17.27
C THR A 441 -12.87 12.29 16.46
N ASP A 442 -12.49 11.17 15.86
CA ASP A 442 -11.41 11.10 14.88
C ASP A 442 -11.97 11.27 13.46
N GLY A 443 -11.13 11.81 12.58
CA GLY A 443 -11.52 12.14 11.21
C GLY A 443 -11.77 13.64 11.02
N ARG A 444 -12.34 13.95 9.88
CA ARG A 444 -12.64 15.33 9.46
C ARG A 444 -14.11 15.63 9.67
N SER A 445 -14.49 16.19 10.82
CA SER A 445 -15.90 16.50 11.15
C SER A 445 -16.46 17.70 10.37
N SER A 446 -15.59 18.54 9.77
CA SER A 446 -16.02 19.69 8.96
C SER A 446 -15.15 19.88 7.73
N VAL A 447 -15.73 20.47 6.68
CA VAL A 447 -15.05 20.87 5.44
C VAL A 447 -15.48 22.29 5.07
N THR A 448 -14.50 23.13 4.74
CA THR A 448 -14.73 24.56 4.45
C THR A 448 -14.18 24.89 3.08
N THR A 449 -14.88 25.78 2.34
CA THR A 449 -14.34 26.37 1.11
C THR A 449 -13.06 27.13 1.46
N THR A 450 -11.96 26.72 0.86
CA THR A 450 -10.64 27.33 1.10
C THR A 450 -10.35 28.47 0.14
N GLY A 451 -9.48 29.37 0.57
CA GLY A 451 -8.85 30.36 -0.32
C GLY A 451 -7.69 29.77 -1.11
N GLU A 452 -6.94 30.67 -1.75
CA GLU A 452 -5.69 30.33 -2.44
C GLU A 452 -4.65 29.79 -1.44
N ALA A 453 -3.75 28.91 -1.92
CA ALA A 453 -2.61 28.45 -1.13
C ALA A 453 -1.74 29.65 -0.69
N ALA A 454 -1.40 29.71 0.59
CA ALA A 454 -0.74 30.88 1.18
C ALA A 454 0.46 30.50 2.07
N LYS A 455 0.41 29.38 2.76
CA LYS A 455 1.45 28.96 3.70
C LYS A 455 1.58 27.45 3.79
N LEU A 456 2.73 27.02 4.27
CA LEU A 456 2.98 25.64 4.63
C LEU A 456 2.75 25.47 6.14
N GLN A 457 2.18 24.34 6.54
CA GLN A 457 2.12 23.87 7.91
C GLN A 457 2.84 22.55 8.02
N MET A 458 3.63 22.36 9.08
CA MET A 458 4.48 21.18 9.23
C MET A 458 4.24 20.52 10.57
N SER A 459 4.19 19.19 10.55
CA SER A 459 4.14 18.36 11.75
C SER A 459 5.02 17.14 11.60
N ALA A 460 5.73 16.76 12.66
CA ALA A 460 6.48 15.52 12.74
C ALA A 460 5.66 14.48 13.52
N ASP A 461 5.67 13.22 13.09
CA ASP A 461 5.04 12.13 13.85
C ASP A 461 5.73 11.89 15.18
N ARG A 462 7.05 12.14 15.24
CA ARG A 462 7.89 12.03 16.42
C ARG A 462 8.88 13.19 16.45
N THR A 463 8.92 13.90 17.57
CA THR A 463 9.82 15.04 17.80
C THR A 463 11.07 14.65 18.61
N GLU A 464 11.15 13.39 19.04
CA GLU A 464 12.29 12.81 19.74
C GLU A 464 12.52 11.38 19.22
N ILE A 465 13.71 11.10 18.71
CA ILE A 465 14.10 9.82 18.11
C ILE A 465 15.49 9.38 18.57
N ALA A 466 15.78 8.08 18.44
CA ALA A 466 17.08 7.54 18.80
C ALA A 466 18.17 7.95 17.79
N ALA A 467 19.35 8.30 18.27
CA ALA A 467 20.54 8.57 17.45
C ALA A 467 21.29 7.26 17.16
N ASP A 468 20.63 6.33 16.46
CA ASP A 468 21.15 5.00 16.16
C ASP A 468 21.54 4.82 14.67
N GLY A 469 21.31 5.87 13.85
CA GLY A 469 21.53 5.83 12.41
C GLY A 469 20.44 5.06 11.64
N LYS A 470 19.33 4.69 12.29
CA LYS A 470 18.24 3.88 11.70
C LYS A 470 16.85 4.43 12.00
N ASP A 471 16.69 5.11 13.15
CA ASP A 471 15.40 5.64 13.57
C ASP A 471 14.94 6.79 12.66
N LEU A 472 13.62 6.91 12.47
CA LEU A 472 13.01 7.80 11.49
C LEU A 472 12.01 8.77 12.17
N SER A 473 11.94 9.99 11.64
CA SER A 473 10.83 10.92 11.84
C SER A 473 10.16 11.19 10.50
N TYR A 474 8.84 11.09 10.47
CA TYR A 474 8.00 11.35 9.31
C TYR A 474 7.39 12.73 9.43
N VAL A 475 7.82 13.63 8.56
CA VAL A 475 7.44 15.04 8.59
C VAL A 475 6.42 15.32 7.50
N THR A 476 5.19 15.57 7.92
CA THR A 476 4.08 15.95 7.03
C THR A 476 4.08 17.45 6.81
N VAL A 477 3.89 17.87 5.58
CA VAL A 477 3.66 19.27 5.21
C VAL A 477 2.29 19.40 4.55
N ASP A 478 1.47 20.27 5.07
CA ASP A 478 0.17 20.67 4.55
C ASP A 478 0.29 22.03 3.85
N VAL A 479 -0.22 22.10 2.62
CA VAL A 479 -0.38 23.37 1.89
C VAL A 479 -1.72 23.96 2.29
N THR A 480 -1.71 25.12 2.94
CA THR A 480 -2.90 25.72 3.51
C THR A 480 -3.17 27.13 2.96
N ASP A 481 -4.43 27.57 3.08
CA ASP A 481 -4.84 28.94 2.86
C ASP A 481 -4.40 29.85 4.04
N GLN A 482 -4.74 31.12 3.98
CA GLN A 482 -4.43 32.09 5.04
C GLN A 482 -5.06 31.73 6.39
N ASN A 483 -6.17 30.99 6.39
CA ASN A 483 -6.90 30.58 7.58
C ASN A 483 -6.37 29.26 8.17
N GLY A 484 -5.45 28.58 7.47
CA GLY A 484 -4.88 27.29 7.89
C GLY A 484 -5.69 26.09 7.42
N ASN A 485 -6.63 26.25 6.53
CA ASN A 485 -7.35 25.14 5.91
C ASN A 485 -6.51 24.53 4.78
N ILE A 486 -6.43 23.20 4.73
CA ILE A 486 -5.72 22.50 3.65
C ILE A 486 -6.41 22.77 2.32
N VAL A 487 -5.66 23.27 1.35
CA VAL A 487 -6.16 23.53 0.01
C VAL A 487 -6.23 22.20 -0.76
N PRO A 488 -7.43 21.70 -1.08
CA PRO A 488 -7.64 20.31 -1.50
C PRO A 488 -7.10 19.96 -2.88
N ASP A 489 -6.81 20.94 -3.71
CA ASP A 489 -6.24 20.80 -5.05
C ASP A 489 -4.82 21.37 -5.16
N ALA A 490 -4.18 21.71 -4.04
CA ALA A 490 -2.83 22.24 -4.06
C ALA A 490 -1.82 21.19 -4.53
N GLU A 491 -1.02 21.62 -5.54
CA GLU A 491 0.07 20.84 -6.16
C GLU A 491 1.40 21.60 -6.11
N ASN A 492 1.55 22.53 -5.18
CA ASN A 492 2.77 23.32 -4.99
C ASN A 492 3.96 22.39 -4.79
N ARG A 493 5.08 22.70 -5.47
CA ARG A 493 6.34 21.99 -5.24
C ARG A 493 6.97 22.46 -3.94
N VAL A 494 7.15 21.54 -3.03
CA VAL A 494 7.76 21.78 -1.72
C VAL A 494 9.20 21.28 -1.75
N THR A 495 10.14 22.12 -1.36
CA THR A 495 11.56 21.79 -1.22
C THR A 495 11.90 21.67 0.25
N PHE A 496 12.63 20.62 0.62
CA PHE A 496 13.06 20.32 1.97
C PHE A 496 14.55 20.58 2.16
N ASN A 497 14.90 21.22 3.25
CA ASN A 497 16.28 21.32 3.73
C ASN A 497 16.37 20.74 5.15
N VAL A 498 17.36 19.90 5.40
CA VAL A 498 17.60 19.30 6.72
C VAL A 498 18.97 19.78 7.22
N GLU A 499 19.00 20.40 8.39
CA GLU A 499 20.20 20.90 9.05
C GLU A 499 20.36 20.23 10.41
N GLY A 500 21.58 19.80 10.76
CA GLY A 500 21.91 19.12 12.01
C GLY A 500 22.04 17.61 11.85
N ASP A 501 21.71 16.85 12.90
CA ASP A 501 21.98 15.41 13.04
C ASP A 501 20.88 14.53 12.41
N GLY A 502 20.44 14.89 11.20
CA GLY A 502 19.43 14.16 10.42
C GLY A 502 19.77 14.12 8.93
N VAL A 503 19.28 13.10 8.24
CA VAL A 503 19.45 12.88 6.80
C VAL A 503 18.10 12.69 6.14
N LEU A 504 17.79 13.48 5.10
CA LEU A 504 16.59 13.26 4.29
C LEU A 504 16.76 11.97 3.49
N VAL A 505 15.95 10.95 3.76
CA VAL A 505 16.05 9.62 3.13
C VAL A 505 14.90 9.33 2.18
N GLY A 506 13.88 10.16 2.15
CA GLY A 506 12.78 10.01 1.20
C GLY A 506 11.78 11.15 1.23
N VAL A 507 11.11 11.37 0.09
CA VAL A 507 9.95 12.27 -0.04
C VAL A 507 8.83 11.56 -0.80
N ASP A 508 7.60 11.73 -0.35
CA ASP A 508 6.43 11.14 -1.01
C ASP A 508 5.21 12.07 -0.91
N ASN A 509 4.22 11.86 -1.76
CA ASN A 509 2.94 12.57 -1.72
C ASN A 509 1.73 11.64 -1.81
N GLY A 510 1.94 10.33 -1.98
CA GLY A 510 0.89 9.33 -2.13
C GLY A 510 0.19 9.31 -3.49
N SER A 511 0.65 10.09 -4.47
CA SER A 511 0.08 10.11 -5.81
C SER A 511 0.68 9.00 -6.68
N SER A 512 -0.14 8.01 -7.07
CA SER A 512 0.32 6.87 -7.87
C SER A 512 0.90 7.25 -9.23
N PRO A 513 0.38 8.24 -9.99
CA PRO A 513 0.96 8.65 -11.27
C PRO A 513 2.16 9.60 -11.17
N ASP A 514 2.55 10.02 -9.97
CA ASP A 514 3.71 10.91 -9.79
C ASP A 514 5.02 10.12 -9.88
N HIS A 515 5.86 10.43 -10.86
CA HIS A 515 7.14 9.78 -11.15
C HIS A 515 8.36 10.56 -10.65
N ASP A 516 8.18 11.62 -9.87
CA ASP A 516 9.31 12.31 -9.25
C ASP A 516 10.12 11.34 -8.37
N SER A 517 11.42 11.54 -8.30
CA SER A 517 12.29 10.68 -7.49
C SER A 517 11.92 10.74 -6.02
N TYR A 518 11.82 9.59 -5.39
CA TYR A 518 11.63 9.49 -3.93
C TYR A 518 12.82 10.03 -3.12
N LEU A 519 14.00 10.14 -3.76
CA LEU A 519 15.26 10.56 -3.14
C LEU A 519 15.61 12.01 -3.44
N ALA A 520 14.72 12.73 -4.12
CA ALA A 520 14.87 14.16 -4.31
C ALA A 520 14.73 14.91 -2.97
N ASP A 521 15.21 16.14 -2.95
CA ASP A 521 14.98 17.07 -1.84
C ASP A 521 13.66 17.84 -1.97
N ASN A 522 12.84 17.53 -2.98
CA ASN A 522 11.60 18.21 -3.24
C ASN A 522 10.54 17.26 -3.79
N ARG A 523 9.28 17.63 -3.61
CA ARG A 523 8.12 16.91 -4.13
C ARG A 523 6.94 17.84 -4.35
N LYS A 524 6.11 17.59 -5.36
CA LYS A 524 4.81 18.27 -5.47
C LYS A 524 3.88 17.80 -4.36
N ALA A 525 3.08 18.71 -3.82
CA ALA A 525 1.96 18.29 -2.98
C ALA A 525 0.92 17.55 -3.84
N PHE A 526 0.21 16.63 -3.23
CA PHE A 526 -0.94 15.96 -3.80
C PHE A 526 -2.12 16.08 -2.86
N SER A 527 -3.22 16.67 -3.36
CA SER A 527 -4.36 17.03 -2.51
C SER A 527 -3.93 17.77 -1.23
N GLY A 528 -3.04 18.74 -1.40
CA GLY A 528 -2.54 19.62 -0.35
C GLY A 528 -1.51 19.03 0.60
N LYS A 529 -1.01 17.78 0.38
CA LYS A 529 -0.09 17.11 1.32
C LYS A 529 1.18 16.61 0.66
N VAL A 530 2.27 16.65 1.42
CA VAL A 530 3.55 16.03 1.05
C VAL A 530 4.27 15.55 2.31
N LEU A 531 5.09 14.52 2.16
CA LEU A 531 5.85 13.86 3.23
C LEU A 531 7.35 13.97 2.98
N ALA A 532 8.12 14.26 4.05
CA ALA A 532 9.55 14.01 4.12
C ALA A 532 9.84 12.95 5.19
N ILE A 533 10.80 12.07 4.91
CA ILE A 533 11.28 11.05 5.84
C ILE A 533 12.71 11.40 6.19
N VAL A 534 12.98 11.63 7.48
CA VAL A 534 14.31 12.00 7.96
C VAL A 534 14.81 10.93 8.91
N GLN A 535 16.00 10.41 8.63
CA GLN A 535 16.70 9.41 9.42
C GLN A 535 17.68 10.11 10.36
N SER A 536 17.77 9.63 11.61
CA SER A 536 18.80 10.09 12.55
C SER A 536 20.20 9.72 12.08
N THR A 537 21.21 10.49 12.49
CA THR A 537 22.60 10.04 12.48
C THR A 537 22.91 9.27 13.77
N LYS A 538 24.15 8.80 13.94
CA LYS A 538 24.60 8.21 15.21
C LYS A 538 24.99 9.26 16.27
N THR A 539 24.88 10.55 15.95
CA THR A 539 25.21 11.66 16.86
C THR A 539 23.93 12.16 17.55
N GLY A 540 23.93 12.17 18.87
CA GLY A 540 22.86 12.80 19.65
C GLY A 540 22.93 14.32 19.56
N GLY A 541 21.76 14.95 19.41
CA GLY A 541 21.63 16.39 19.23
C GLY A 541 20.24 16.78 18.74
N SER A 542 20.16 17.41 17.60
CA SER A 542 18.89 17.74 16.94
C SER A 542 19.09 18.02 15.45
N PHE A 543 18.03 17.91 14.69
CA PHE A 543 17.96 18.42 13.33
C PHE A 543 16.70 19.25 13.13
N THR A 544 16.79 20.20 12.21
CA THR A 544 15.63 21.01 11.78
C THR A 544 15.34 20.74 10.31
N VAL A 545 14.09 20.43 10.02
CA VAL A 545 13.57 20.31 8.67
C VAL A 545 12.88 21.61 8.31
N THR A 546 13.29 22.25 7.23
CA THR A 546 12.64 23.45 6.69
C THR A 546 12.00 23.10 5.36
N ALA A 547 10.73 23.46 5.19
CA ALA A 547 9.99 23.31 3.93
C ALA A 547 9.72 24.69 3.32
N THR A 548 9.97 24.82 2.01
CA THR A 548 9.71 26.05 1.25
C THR A 548 8.96 25.71 -0.03
N ALA A 549 8.12 26.64 -0.49
CA ALA A 549 7.47 26.58 -1.80
C ALA A 549 7.30 27.99 -2.34
N ASP A 550 7.35 28.14 -3.67
CA ASP A 550 7.27 29.43 -4.31
C ASP A 550 5.96 30.17 -3.97
N GLY A 551 6.10 31.40 -3.47
CA GLY A 551 4.96 32.26 -3.12
C GLY A 551 4.24 31.90 -1.83
N LEU A 552 4.69 30.89 -1.09
CA LEU A 552 4.09 30.49 0.19
C LEU A 552 4.99 30.83 1.38
N GLU A 553 4.38 31.08 2.53
CA GLU A 553 5.09 31.16 3.80
C GLU A 553 5.68 29.77 4.16
N SER A 554 6.96 29.74 4.49
CA SER A 554 7.70 28.53 4.83
C SER A 554 7.34 27.99 6.22
N ALA A 555 7.61 26.69 6.44
CA ALA A 555 7.46 26.06 7.74
C ALA A 555 8.73 25.30 8.13
N ALA A 556 8.92 25.12 9.45
CA ALA A 556 10.02 24.32 9.99
C ALA A 556 9.57 23.49 11.18
N ALA A 557 10.22 22.33 11.35
CA ALA A 557 10.05 21.47 12.51
C ALA A 557 11.41 20.98 12.99
N THR A 558 11.60 20.95 14.32
CA THR A 558 12.82 20.46 14.95
C THR A 558 12.56 19.13 15.64
N VAL A 559 13.46 18.18 15.44
CA VAL A 559 13.46 16.85 16.08
C VAL A 559 14.72 16.70 16.89
N THR A 560 14.58 16.29 18.14
CA THR A 560 15.69 15.98 19.05
C THR A 560 16.13 14.54 18.86
N THR A 561 17.43 14.28 18.86
CA THR A 561 17.99 12.94 18.81
C THR A 561 18.72 12.63 20.11
N TYR A 562 18.32 11.55 20.79
CA TYR A 562 18.98 11.13 22.04
C TYR A 562 19.98 10.02 21.79
N SER A 563 21.15 10.12 22.45
CA SER A 563 22.19 9.11 22.35
C SER A 563 21.71 7.78 22.91
N VAL A 564 21.84 6.70 22.12
CA VAL A 564 21.66 5.34 22.63
C VAL A 564 22.95 4.83 23.22
N SER A 565 22.91 4.36 24.46
CA SER A 565 24.08 3.91 25.23
C SER A 565 24.43 2.45 24.95
N ASP A 566 24.89 2.15 23.79
CA ASP A 566 25.62 0.91 23.56
C ASP A 566 27.08 1.24 23.21
N GLY A 567 27.78 1.36 24.21
CA GLY A 567 29.18 1.33 24.60
C GLY A 567 30.28 1.04 23.58
N THR A 568 30.05 1.02 22.29
CA THR A 568 31.07 1.01 21.24
C THR A 568 30.65 1.86 20.07
N PRO A 569 31.51 2.78 19.58
CA PRO A 569 31.27 3.37 18.26
C PRO A 569 31.33 2.19 17.25
N GLU A 570 30.19 1.79 16.68
CA GLU A 570 30.25 0.93 15.48
C GLU A 570 31.02 1.70 14.41
N GLU A 571 32.05 1.04 13.85
CA GLU A 571 32.73 1.58 12.68
C GLU A 571 31.65 1.81 11.61
N LYS A 572 31.73 2.99 10.98
CA LYS A 572 30.88 3.38 9.87
C LYS A 572 31.02 2.38 8.73
N GLU A 573 30.06 1.50 8.55
CA GLU A 573 30.04 0.50 7.50
C GLU A 573 29.28 0.99 6.27
N ILE A 574 29.65 0.51 5.09
CA ILE A 574 28.92 0.80 3.86
C ILE A 574 27.64 0.00 3.85
N ASP A 575 26.50 0.71 3.80
CA ASP A 575 25.15 0.13 3.65
C ASP A 575 24.88 -0.20 2.18
N SER A 576 25.12 0.76 1.28
CA SER A 576 24.80 0.57 -0.13
C SER A 576 25.54 1.55 -1.04
N PHE A 577 25.62 1.15 -2.32
CA PHE A 577 26.10 2.01 -3.41
C PHE A 577 24.91 2.44 -4.26
N TRP A 578 24.71 3.76 -4.37
CA TRP A 578 23.62 4.35 -5.10
C TRP A 578 24.03 4.68 -6.53
N MET A 579 23.62 3.85 -7.47
CA MET A 579 24.04 3.97 -8.87
C MET A 579 23.04 3.29 -9.81
N SER A 580 23.04 3.69 -11.08
CA SER A 580 22.35 2.91 -12.12
C SER A 580 23.00 1.54 -12.28
N LYS A 581 22.19 0.49 -12.28
CA LYS A 581 22.64 -0.89 -12.48
C LYS A 581 22.62 -1.32 -13.94
N THR A 582 21.99 -0.53 -14.81
CA THR A 582 21.83 -0.85 -16.23
C THR A 582 22.14 0.37 -17.09
N TYR A 583 22.95 0.15 -18.12
CA TYR A 583 23.30 1.14 -19.13
C TYR A 583 22.91 0.64 -20.51
N TYR A 584 22.51 1.56 -21.37
CA TYR A 584 22.16 1.28 -22.76
C TYR A 584 23.06 2.10 -23.69
N VAL A 585 23.64 1.43 -24.69
CA VAL A 585 24.46 2.08 -25.70
C VAL A 585 24.11 1.57 -27.10
N LYS A 586 24.28 2.43 -28.10
CA LYS A 586 24.13 2.02 -29.48
C LYS A 586 25.36 1.20 -29.90
N THR A 587 25.17 0.20 -30.77
CA THR A 587 26.26 -0.57 -31.40
C THR A 587 27.36 0.35 -31.90
N GLY A 588 28.61 0.01 -31.55
CA GLY A 588 29.81 0.77 -31.87
C GLY A 588 30.15 1.91 -30.88
N ASN A 589 29.31 2.16 -29.87
CA ASN A 589 29.57 3.18 -28.85
C ASN A 589 29.95 2.55 -27.52
N ILE A 590 31.00 3.05 -26.89
CA ILE A 590 31.42 2.65 -25.55
C ILE A 590 30.58 3.47 -24.53
N PRO A 591 29.96 2.84 -23.49
CA PRO A 591 29.24 3.56 -22.46
C PRO A 591 30.15 4.45 -21.63
N VAL A 592 29.63 5.58 -21.19
CA VAL A 592 30.31 6.46 -20.24
C VAL A 592 29.70 6.21 -18.86
N PHE A 593 30.52 5.78 -17.91
CA PHE A 593 30.11 5.55 -16.54
C PHE A 593 30.48 6.74 -15.64
N PRO A 594 29.74 6.94 -14.51
CA PRO A 594 30.13 7.95 -13.55
C PRO A 594 31.53 7.66 -12.97
N THR A 595 32.29 8.71 -12.68
CA THR A 595 33.60 8.61 -12.03
C THR A 595 33.49 8.56 -10.51
N THR A 596 32.31 8.90 -9.97
CA THR A 596 32.02 8.82 -8.55
C THR A 596 30.63 8.23 -8.35
N ILE A 597 30.41 7.56 -7.23
CA ILE A 597 29.13 6.95 -6.84
C ILE A 597 28.77 7.39 -5.42
N GLU A 598 27.50 7.71 -5.16
CA GLU A 598 27.01 7.96 -3.81
C GLU A 598 27.11 6.67 -3.00
N THR A 599 27.92 6.69 -1.97
CA THR A 599 28.04 5.61 -0.99
C THR A 599 27.25 6.00 0.24
N ARG A 600 26.35 5.13 0.65
CA ARG A 600 25.54 5.26 1.86
C ARG A 600 26.07 4.36 2.94
N TYR A 601 26.05 4.87 4.16
CA TYR A 601 26.57 4.20 5.33
C TYR A 601 25.46 3.81 6.30
N THR A 602 25.76 2.84 7.16
CA THR A 602 24.83 2.34 8.18
C THR A 602 24.41 3.41 9.18
N ASP A 603 25.17 4.51 9.30
CA ASP A 603 24.83 5.68 10.12
C ASP A 603 23.92 6.69 9.39
N GLY A 604 23.47 6.37 8.18
CA GLY A 604 22.63 7.24 7.34
C GLY A 604 23.40 8.33 6.59
N SER A 605 24.71 8.50 6.84
CA SER A 605 25.53 9.47 6.12
C SER A 605 25.77 9.05 4.68
N LYS A 606 26.08 10.04 3.82
CA LYS A 606 26.32 9.85 2.40
C LYS A 606 27.65 10.47 2.01
N GLU A 607 28.41 9.81 1.17
CA GLU A 607 29.64 10.33 0.60
C GLU A 607 29.74 9.99 -0.88
N SER A 608 30.31 10.89 -1.67
CA SER A 608 30.62 10.59 -3.08
C SER A 608 32.01 9.98 -3.16
N LYS A 609 32.08 8.69 -3.54
CA LYS A 609 33.31 7.92 -3.62
C LYS A 609 33.75 7.69 -5.08
N ALA A 610 35.05 7.77 -5.33
CA ALA A 610 35.60 7.47 -6.65
C ALA A 610 35.40 6.00 -7.00
N VAL A 611 35.02 5.73 -8.24
CA VAL A 611 34.91 4.38 -8.79
C VAL A 611 35.86 4.21 -9.97
N THR A 612 36.52 3.06 -10.02
CA THR A 612 37.34 2.66 -11.16
C THR A 612 36.65 1.51 -11.88
N TRP A 613 36.28 1.72 -13.13
CA TRP A 613 35.61 0.71 -13.95
C TRP A 613 36.62 -0.09 -14.78
N ASP A 614 36.30 -1.35 -15.01
CA ASP A 614 37.03 -2.19 -15.96
C ASP A 614 36.94 -1.60 -17.37
N ALA A 615 37.99 -1.72 -18.12
CA ALA A 615 38.02 -1.27 -19.50
C ALA A 615 37.11 -2.11 -20.39
N ILE A 616 36.33 -1.44 -21.24
CA ILE A 616 35.47 -2.09 -22.24
C ILE A 616 36.24 -2.16 -23.55
N GLY A 617 36.42 -3.37 -24.08
CA GLY A 617 36.98 -3.58 -25.41
C GLY A 617 36.01 -3.10 -26.51
N GLU A 618 36.53 -2.50 -27.57
CA GLU A 618 35.68 -2.05 -28.69
C GLU A 618 34.87 -3.21 -29.29
N GLU A 619 35.40 -4.43 -29.26
CA GLU A 619 34.72 -5.64 -29.76
C GLU A 619 33.47 -5.99 -28.99
N MET A 620 33.39 -5.61 -27.70
CA MET A 620 32.21 -5.90 -26.84
C MET A 620 30.95 -5.11 -27.21
N VAL A 621 31.12 -4.01 -27.96
CA VAL A 621 30.04 -3.13 -28.35
C VAL A 621 29.75 -3.14 -29.86
N GLN A 622 30.34 -4.04 -30.61
CA GLN A 622 30.20 -4.12 -32.09
C GLN A 622 28.90 -4.81 -32.51
N GLN A 623 28.27 -5.58 -31.65
CA GLN A 623 27.03 -6.29 -31.93
C GLN A 623 26.04 -6.08 -30.78
N SER A 624 24.74 -6.14 -31.09
CA SER A 624 23.70 -6.14 -30.06
C SER A 624 23.85 -7.32 -29.11
N GLY A 625 23.59 -7.06 -27.83
CA GLY A 625 23.76 -8.03 -26.75
C GLY A 625 23.87 -7.35 -25.40
N ASN A 626 24.24 -8.12 -24.40
CA ASN A 626 24.49 -7.57 -23.07
C ASN A 626 25.73 -8.19 -22.43
N PHE A 627 26.39 -7.42 -21.57
CA PHE A 627 27.51 -7.87 -20.77
C PHE A 627 27.60 -7.09 -19.46
N ASN A 628 28.33 -7.63 -18.50
CA ASN A 628 28.55 -6.99 -17.22
C ASN A 628 29.93 -6.30 -17.19
N VAL A 629 29.99 -5.13 -16.55
CA VAL A 629 31.23 -4.39 -16.28
C VAL A 629 31.38 -4.27 -14.77
N GLN A 630 32.59 -4.55 -14.30
CA GLN A 630 32.92 -4.43 -12.89
C GLN A 630 33.50 -3.06 -12.59
N GLY A 631 33.16 -2.55 -11.39
CA GLY A 631 33.76 -1.35 -10.82
C GLY A 631 34.31 -1.62 -9.44
N GLN A 632 35.36 -0.88 -9.04
CA GLN A 632 35.96 -0.95 -7.71
C GLN A 632 35.78 0.36 -6.96
N ILE A 633 35.25 0.29 -5.74
CA ILE A 633 35.03 1.41 -4.83
C ILE A 633 35.59 1.02 -3.46
N GLU A 634 36.70 1.58 -3.04
CA GLU A 634 37.30 1.34 -1.70
C GLU A 634 37.38 -0.16 -1.32
N GLY A 635 37.77 -1.00 -2.28
CA GLY A 635 37.89 -2.46 -2.07
C GLY A 635 36.59 -3.26 -2.25
N HIS A 636 35.48 -2.60 -2.49
CA HIS A 636 34.21 -3.24 -2.83
C HIS A 636 33.99 -3.32 -4.32
N GLN A 637 33.46 -4.45 -4.79
CA GLN A 637 33.14 -4.65 -6.19
C GLN A 637 31.68 -4.29 -6.45
N VAL A 638 31.42 -3.49 -7.48
CA VAL A 638 30.10 -3.18 -7.99
C VAL A 638 29.96 -3.65 -9.44
N THR A 639 28.77 -4.01 -9.87
CA THR A 639 28.52 -4.54 -11.21
C THR A 639 27.42 -3.75 -11.89
N VAL A 640 27.64 -3.40 -13.15
CA VAL A 640 26.61 -2.83 -14.02
C VAL A 640 26.42 -3.70 -15.25
N ASN A 641 25.19 -3.79 -15.72
CA ASN A 641 24.85 -4.46 -16.97
C ASN A 641 24.82 -3.42 -18.11
N VAL A 642 25.52 -3.70 -19.20
CA VAL A 642 25.49 -2.88 -20.41
C VAL A 642 24.70 -3.62 -21.48
N ASN A 643 23.65 -2.97 -22.00
CA ASN A 643 22.88 -3.45 -23.12
C ASN A 643 23.27 -2.68 -24.38
N VAL A 644 23.84 -3.38 -25.35
CA VAL A 644 24.17 -2.87 -26.67
C VAL A 644 22.99 -3.07 -27.57
N ILE A 645 22.46 -1.99 -28.13
CA ILE A 645 21.26 -2.00 -28.97
C ILE A 645 21.60 -1.50 -30.39
N ASP A 646 21.08 -2.16 -31.41
CA ASP A 646 21.38 -1.80 -32.80
C ASP A 646 20.63 -0.53 -33.21
N GLU A 647 19.34 -0.46 -32.90
CA GLU A 647 18.49 0.64 -33.37
C GLU A 647 17.29 0.85 -32.46
N VAL A 648 16.98 2.12 -32.20
CA VAL A 648 15.75 2.54 -31.55
C VAL A 648 14.67 2.68 -32.61
N GLY A 649 13.65 1.84 -32.57
CA GLY A 649 12.54 1.86 -33.52
C GLY A 649 11.63 3.07 -33.35
N GLY A 650 11.63 3.70 -32.19
CA GLY A 650 10.84 4.90 -31.89
C GLY A 650 10.84 5.25 -30.42
N LEU A 651 10.17 6.34 -30.09
CA LEU A 651 9.85 6.75 -28.73
C LEU A 651 8.35 6.55 -28.50
N LEU A 652 7.97 6.14 -27.31
CA LEU A 652 6.55 6.11 -26.97
C LEU A 652 5.94 7.52 -27.07
N ASN A 653 4.75 7.57 -27.66
CA ASN A 653 4.03 8.82 -27.78
C ASN A 653 3.72 9.39 -26.39
N TYR A 654 3.89 10.69 -26.27
CA TYR A 654 3.52 11.45 -25.09
C TYR A 654 2.50 12.51 -25.48
N SER A 655 1.43 12.58 -24.73
CA SER A 655 0.45 13.66 -24.85
C SER A 655 0.32 14.36 -23.49
N THR A 656 0.40 15.67 -23.51
CA THR A 656 0.12 16.50 -22.34
C THR A 656 -0.82 17.60 -22.73
N SER A 657 -1.66 18.03 -21.82
CA SER A 657 -2.52 19.21 -22.00
C SER A 657 -2.06 20.28 -21.02
N THR A 658 -2.00 21.52 -21.51
CA THR A 658 -1.72 22.70 -20.69
C THR A 658 -2.81 23.74 -20.89
N PRO A 659 -3.07 24.60 -19.92
CA PRO A 659 -3.93 25.77 -20.14
C PRO A 659 -3.42 26.61 -21.30
N VAL A 660 -4.33 27.27 -21.99
CA VAL A 660 -3.99 28.18 -23.10
C VAL A 660 -3.03 29.29 -22.61
N GLY A 661 -1.89 29.41 -23.26
CA GLY A 661 -0.84 30.37 -22.89
C GLY A 661 0.25 29.83 -21.95
N THR A 662 0.17 28.58 -21.52
CA THR A 662 1.18 27.94 -20.69
C THR A 662 2.07 27.04 -21.54
N VAL A 663 3.41 27.12 -21.36
CA VAL A 663 4.37 26.22 -22.02
C VAL A 663 4.29 24.85 -21.36
N PRO A 664 4.08 23.76 -22.14
CA PRO A 664 4.07 22.42 -21.56
C PRO A 664 5.43 22.05 -20.99
N ILE A 665 5.45 21.48 -19.79
CA ILE A 665 6.62 20.86 -19.24
C ILE A 665 6.71 19.45 -19.86
N LEU A 666 7.76 19.24 -20.64
CA LEU A 666 8.03 17.94 -21.25
C LEU A 666 8.95 17.12 -20.33
N PRO A 667 8.78 15.80 -20.26
CA PRO A 667 9.66 14.96 -19.50
C PRO A 667 11.08 14.99 -20.08
N GLU A 668 12.09 14.99 -19.23
CA GLU A 668 13.51 15.00 -19.62
C GLU A 668 13.94 13.71 -20.32
N SER A 669 13.24 12.59 -20.04
CA SER A 669 13.50 11.30 -20.67
C SER A 669 12.20 10.64 -21.13
N ARG A 670 12.29 9.78 -22.14
CA ARG A 670 11.18 9.02 -22.70
C ARG A 670 11.56 7.55 -22.87
N PRO A 671 10.63 6.63 -22.59
CA PRO A 671 10.83 5.22 -22.96
C PRO A 671 11.02 5.09 -24.47
N ALA A 672 12.00 4.30 -24.85
CA ALA A 672 12.25 3.95 -26.25
C ALA A 672 11.72 2.55 -26.55
N VAL A 673 11.26 2.36 -27.78
CA VAL A 673 10.89 1.05 -28.31
C VAL A 673 12.02 0.64 -29.26
N LEU A 674 12.60 -0.53 -29.01
CA LEU A 674 13.58 -1.14 -29.89
C LEU A 674 12.90 -1.70 -31.16
N THR A 675 13.67 -1.98 -32.19
CA THR A 675 13.13 -2.55 -33.45
C THR A 675 12.48 -3.92 -33.28
N ASP A 676 12.84 -4.65 -32.23
CA ASP A 676 12.20 -5.94 -31.86
C ASP A 676 10.92 -5.77 -31.03
N GLY A 677 10.51 -4.53 -30.75
CA GLY A 677 9.34 -4.22 -29.94
C GLY A 677 9.59 -4.17 -28.42
N THR A 678 10.79 -4.45 -27.97
CA THR A 678 11.16 -4.33 -26.54
C THR A 678 11.13 -2.86 -26.12
N ILE A 679 10.54 -2.59 -24.96
CA ILE A 679 10.49 -1.24 -24.37
C ILE A 679 11.56 -1.13 -23.31
N PHE A 680 12.33 -0.06 -23.31
CA PHE A 680 13.18 0.30 -22.21
C PHE A 680 12.94 1.73 -21.73
N CYS A 681 13.01 1.90 -20.42
CA CYS A 681 12.98 3.21 -19.79
C CYS A 681 14.41 3.55 -19.39
N PRO A 682 15.01 4.63 -19.92
CA PRO A 682 16.27 5.10 -19.37
C PRO A 682 16.01 5.45 -17.90
N ALA A 683 16.88 4.99 -17.00
CA ALA A 683 16.83 5.44 -15.62
C ALA A 683 16.94 6.97 -15.62
N SER A 684 15.98 7.65 -15.02
CA SER A 684 16.12 9.08 -14.76
C SER A 684 17.24 9.25 -13.74
N PHE A 685 18.22 10.06 -14.06
CA PHE A 685 19.28 10.47 -13.14
C PHE A 685 18.72 11.40 -12.07
#